data_d2891a22086b34a1b3c2c1e5136f1507
#
_entry.id   d2891a22086b34a1b3c2c1e5136f1507
#
_cell.length_a   1.000
_cell.length_b   1.000
_cell.length_c   1.000
_cell.angle_alpha   90.00
_cell.angle_beta   90.00
_cell.angle_gamma   90.00
#
_symmetry.space_group_name_H-M   'P 1'
#
loop_
_entity.id
_entity.type
_entity.pdbx_description
1 polymer ?
#
loop_
_entity_poly.entity_id
_entity_poly.type
_entity_poly.pdbx_seq_one_letter_code
_entity_poly.pdbx_strand_id
1 'polypeptide(L)'
;MIFLLFPAALWAVDNETCLDCHDDPDLTKKKNGSTVSLFVDYPIFLKSVHGDLECVDCHQDADIDDFPHEEILERVPCGDCHDDVQLDFDASIHGQALNRNEPYAPRCADCHGVHDIISASDPTSPAYKMNVPYMCGRCHREGAPVASTYQISEHNIIENYSQSIHGEGLFKKGLTVTAACTDCHRSHLILPHTEPRASISPRNIATTCMKCHSRIEDVHDRVIRGELWEKEPGAIPSCTDCHLPHKARKETVALTISDFDCMKCHEARDVYKVIGDDSLSMHVDKAEVSRSVHQNIPCVKCHSDIDPRLSRPCEPSGRIDCSNCHAKISEDYFESGHGQSFLAGEPRAPYCTTCHGNHDTRAHGDENALTYRANVPSLCGGCHREGGDATLVADLAEVTALTDYSKSVHGRGLTEKGLLPSAICIDCHGSHLVLKRTDNRSTIYEKNIPATCATCHRGIYKQFIKSVHYSADPKSNKDLPHCADCHSSHTIAEVEKDQFMTEVTHQCGTCHEHLADTYLETMHGKAYQLGYLDAAKCSDCHGAHMILANNDPNSTIGFNNIVETCQKCHEDANERFTGYLTHATHHDPVRYPILYYTYWTMTLLLVGVFTFFGLHLLMWLPRSFRELKKRRFHTVDTDKRYFVQRFTTAQRWTHVFVIISFLSLALTGMMLKFSSMPWANFIAGLLGGVKAAGTFHRTAAVVTFGYFIFHIFTLIRFKRKKRLTWRELLFGSNSLMFNKKDLVDFAATIKWFWGRGPHPNYGRWTYWEKFDYWAVYWGLPLLAITGLMIMYPLLTSRVLPGWSLNIAALLHKAEAILAISYIFIVHFFIG
;
A
#
# COMPACT_ATOMS: atom_id res chain seq x y z
N MET A 1 -9.23 -52.39 -22.66
CA MET A 1 -7.84 -52.16 -23.08
C MET A 1 -7.50 -50.76 -22.54
N ILE A 2 -7.00 -50.74 -21.30
CA ILE A 2 -6.68 -49.50 -20.57
C ILE A 2 -5.20 -49.24 -20.82
N PHE A 3 -4.90 -48.18 -21.57
CA PHE A 3 -3.53 -47.66 -21.68
C PHE A 3 -3.21 -46.82 -20.43
N LEU A 4 -2.37 -47.37 -19.59
CA LEU A 4 -1.68 -46.66 -18.53
C LEU A 4 -0.56 -45.81 -19.16
N LEU A 5 -0.79 -44.49 -19.26
CA LEU A 5 0.28 -43.52 -19.50
C LEU A 5 1.08 -43.37 -18.21
N PHE A 6 2.27 -43.95 -18.19
CA PHE A 6 3.32 -43.58 -17.23
C PHE A 6 3.83 -42.18 -17.64
N PRO A 7 3.93 -41.21 -16.76
CA PRO A 7 4.72 -40.02 -17.05
C PRO A 7 6.21 -40.48 -17.08
N ALA A 8 6.89 -40.22 -18.19
CA ALA A 8 8.34 -40.25 -18.25
C ALA A 8 8.86 -39.23 -17.24
N ALA A 9 9.40 -39.71 -16.13
CA ALA A 9 10.23 -38.88 -15.27
C ALA A 9 11.43 -38.47 -16.12
N LEU A 10 11.52 -37.18 -16.46
CA LEU A 10 12.78 -36.57 -16.87
C LEU A 10 13.73 -36.76 -15.66
N TRP A 11 14.67 -37.61 -15.78
CA TRP A 11 15.79 -37.74 -14.85
C TRP A 11 16.64 -36.50 -15.08
N ALA A 12 16.53 -35.51 -14.21
CA ALA A 12 17.51 -34.46 -14.11
C ALA A 12 18.80 -35.14 -13.68
N VAL A 13 19.85 -35.02 -14.48
CA VAL A 13 21.18 -35.51 -14.12
C VAL A 13 21.69 -34.61 -13.04
N ASP A 14 21.83 -35.18 -11.84
CA ASP A 14 22.38 -34.44 -10.71
C ASP A 14 23.92 -34.38 -10.79
N ASN A 15 24.50 -33.45 -10.05
CA ASN A 15 25.94 -33.25 -10.01
C ASN A 15 26.70 -34.51 -9.55
N GLU A 16 26.07 -35.43 -8.79
CA GLU A 16 26.69 -36.67 -8.30
C GLU A 16 27.12 -37.53 -9.48
N THR A 17 26.37 -37.65 -10.55
CA THR A 17 26.68 -38.43 -11.73
C THR A 17 27.97 -37.94 -12.41
N CYS A 18 28.22 -36.66 -12.47
CA CYS A 18 29.44 -36.07 -13.05
C CYS A 18 30.63 -36.30 -12.12
N LEU A 19 30.41 -36.22 -10.82
CA LEU A 19 31.47 -36.38 -9.81
C LEU A 19 31.94 -37.81 -9.62
N ASP A 20 31.18 -38.83 -10.06
CA ASP A 20 31.67 -40.22 -10.09
C ASP A 20 33.01 -40.35 -10.83
N CYS A 21 33.27 -39.42 -11.79
CA CYS A 21 34.54 -39.40 -12.50
C CYS A 21 35.39 -38.15 -12.15
N HIS A 22 34.73 -36.97 -12.03
CA HIS A 22 35.44 -35.71 -11.90
C HIS A 22 35.87 -35.40 -10.44
N ASP A 23 35.53 -36.21 -9.46
CA ASP A 23 36.07 -36.15 -8.08
C ASP A 23 37.41 -36.94 -7.91
N ASP A 24 37.92 -37.54 -8.99
CA ASP A 24 39.22 -38.19 -8.98
C ASP A 24 40.38 -37.21 -9.29
N PRO A 25 41.28 -36.95 -8.31
CA PRO A 25 42.39 -36.01 -8.48
C PRO A 25 43.39 -36.44 -9.58
N ASP A 26 43.41 -37.72 -9.91
CA ASP A 26 44.32 -38.30 -10.91
C ASP A 26 43.72 -38.27 -12.33
N LEU A 27 42.46 -37.89 -12.47
CA LEU A 27 41.79 -37.76 -13.76
C LEU A 27 42.40 -36.64 -14.59
N THR A 28 43.03 -36.98 -15.69
CA THR A 28 43.73 -36.03 -16.54
C THR A 28 43.56 -36.33 -18.03
N LYS A 29 43.62 -35.28 -18.87
CA LYS A 29 43.70 -35.45 -20.32
C LYS A 29 44.91 -34.73 -20.93
N LYS A 30 45.38 -35.22 -22.08
CA LYS A 30 46.42 -34.57 -22.86
C LYS A 30 45.83 -33.56 -23.83
N LYS A 31 46.16 -32.28 -23.69
CA LYS A 31 45.77 -31.18 -24.62
C LYS A 31 47.00 -30.46 -25.11
N ASN A 32 47.24 -30.49 -26.44
CA ASN A 32 48.40 -29.84 -27.06
C ASN A 32 49.76 -30.18 -26.45
N GLY A 33 49.95 -31.45 -26.04
CA GLY A 33 51.19 -31.92 -25.43
C GLY A 33 51.32 -31.67 -23.92
N SER A 34 50.42 -30.99 -23.29
CA SER A 34 50.38 -30.72 -21.84
C SER A 34 49.29 -31.59 -21.18
N THR A 35 49.58 -32.06 -19.97
CA THR A 35 48.59 -32.78 -19.16
C THR A 35 47.70 -31.78 -18.42
N VAL A 36 46.40 -31.85 -18.58
CA VAL A 36 45.39 -31.01 -17.93
C VAL A 36 44.58 -31.86 -16.96
N SER A 37 44.45 -31.46 -15.73
CA SER A 37 43.57 -32.09 -14.76
C SER A 37 42.10 -31.80 -15.13
N LEU A 38 41.26 -32.83 -14.96
CA LEU A 38 39.83 -32.77 -15.11
C LEU A 38 39.11 -32.87 -13.74
N PHE A 39 39.91 -32.89 -12.67
CA PHE A 39 39.40 -32.90 -11.29
C PHE A 39 38.62 -31.64 -10.96
N VAL A 40 37.45 -31.79 -10.34
CA VAL A 40 36.62 -30.71 -9.80
C VAL A 40 36.57 -30.87 -8.28
N ASP A 41 37.11 -29.89 -7.56
CA ASP A 41 36.94 -29.79 -6.11
C ASP A 41 35.52 -29.34 -5.79
N TYR A 42 34.63 -30.32 -5.62
CA TYR A 42 33.21 -30.04 -5.40
C TYR A 42 32.91 -29.22 -4.14
N PRO A 43 33.59 -29.41 -3.00
CA PRO A 43 33.51 -28.51 -1.84
C PRO A 43 33.85 -27.04 -2.14
N ILE A 44 34.77 -26.81 -3.07
CA ILE A 44 35.09 -25.43 -3.52
C ILE A 44 34.01 -24.93 -4.46
N PHE A 45 33.52 -25.71 -5.40
CA PHE A 45 32.42 -25.37 -6.29
C PHE A 45 31.16 -24.95 -5.51
N LEU A 46 30.77 -25.73 -4.47
CA LEU A 46 29.62 -25.41 -3.61
C LEU A 46 29.76 -24.06 -2.88
N LYS A 47 30.96 -23.56 -2.70
CA LYS A 47 31.21 -22.24 -2.11
C LYS A 47 31.27 -21.12 -3.15
N SER A 48 31.29 -21.45 -4.44
CA SER A 48 31.26 -20.50 -5.52
C SER A 48 29.90 -19.77 -5.58
N VAL A 49 29.84 -18.66 -6.31
CA VAL A 49 28.56 -17.96 -6.55
C VAL A 49 27.60 -18.77 -7.43
N HIS A 50 28.05 -19.82 -8.04
CA HIS A 50 27.30 -20.76 -8.88
C HIS A 50 27.12 -22.14 -8.22
N GLY A 51 27.42 -22.28 -6.93
CA GLY A 51 27.36 -23.56 -6.22
C GLY A 51 25.99 -24.23 -6.14
N ASP A 52 24.92 -23.48 -6.42
CA ASP A 52 23.55 -23.99 -6.47
C ASP A 52 23.11 -24.43 -7.89
N LEU A 53 24.02 -24.35 -8.89
CA LEU A 53 23.73 -24.75 -10.27
C LEU A 53 24.14 -26.21 -10.52
N GLU A 54 23.51 -26.84 -11.51
CA GLU A 54 23.89 -28.16 -12.01
C GLU A 54 25.07 -28.00 -12.99
N CYS A 55 25.92 -29.05 -13.07
CA CYS A 55 27.05 -29.05 -14.01
C CYS A 55 26.61 -28.83 -15.46
N VAL A 56 25.46 -29.37 -15.83
CA VAL A 56 24.88 -29.25 -17.18
C VAL A 56 24.31 -27.86 -17.46
N ASP A 57 24.06 -27.01 -16.45
CA ASP A 57 23.67 -25.63 -16.70
C ASP A 57 24.79 -24.81 -17.37
N CYS A 58 26.04 -25.22 -17.14
CA CYS A 58 27.23 -24.63 -17.78
C CYS A 58 27.78 -25.49 -18.92
N HIS A 59 27.80 -26.81 -18.77
CA HIS A 59 28.31 -27.78 -19.73
C HIS A 59 27.14 -28.38 -20.53
N GLN A 60 26.44 -27.56 -21.30
CA GLN A 60 25.21 -27.91 -22.02
C GLN A 60 25.42 -28.95 -23.14
N ASP A 61 26.66 -29.13 -23.56
CA ASP A 61 27.07 -30.09 -24.60
C ASP A 61 27.55 -31.40 -23.99
N ALA A 62 27.56 -31.59 -22.69
CA ALA A 62 27.77 -32.88 -22.06
C ALA A 62 26.55 -33.75 -22.32
N ASP A 63 26.69 -34.75 -23.20
CA ASP A 63 25.61 -35.69 -23.50
C ASP A 63 25.35 -36.56 -22.26
N ILE A 64 24.19 -36.38 -21.69
CA ILE A 64 23.76 -37.07 -20.46
C ILE A 64 23.26 -38.48 -20.71
N ASP A 65 23.00 -38.83 -21.96
CA ASP A 65 22.52 -40.18 -22.33
C ASP A 65 23.66 -41.14 -22.75
N ASP A 66 24.89 -40.62 -22.95
CA ASP A 66 26.07 -41.41 -23.36
C ASP A 66 27.31 -41.14 -22.49
N PHE A 67 27.43 -41.85 -21.34
CA PHE A 67 28.60 -41.77 -20.47
C PHE A 67 29.59 -42.88 -20.79
N PRO A 68 30.91 -42.55 -20.92
CA PRO A 68 31.53 -41.23 -20.76
C PRO A 68 31.21 -40.32 -21.97
N HIS A 69 30.90 -39.06 -21.70
CA HIS A 69 30.64 -38.03 -22.72
C HIS A 69 31.88 -37.82 -23.63
N GLU A 70 31.71 -37.08 -24.73
CA GLU A 70 32.80 -36.77 -25.65
C GLU A 70 34.00 -36.09 -24.94
N GLU A 71 35.23 -36.46 -25.33
CA GLU A 71 36.45 -35.93 -24.70
C GLU A 71 36.61 -34.40 -24.82
N ILE A 72 35.93 -33.76 -25.79
CA ILE A 72 36.09 -32.35 -26.09
C ILE A 72 34.71 -31.68 -26.00
N LEU A 73 34.42 -31.11 -24.86
CA LEU A 73 33.26 -30.24 -24.67
C LEU A 73 33.53 -28.84 -25.24
N GLU A 74 32.47 -28.19 -25.70
CA GLU A 74 32.51 -26.81 -26.08
C GLU A 74 32.85 -25.90 -24.88
N ARG A 75 33.08 -24.66 -25.13
CA ARG A 75 33.37 -23.72 -24.06
C ARG A 75 32.08 -23.23 -23.43
N VAL A 76 32.07 -23.19 -22.11
CA VAL A 76 30.93 -22.67 -21.33
C VAL A 76 30.55 -21.26 -21.82
N PRO A 77 29.30 -21.07 -22.28
CA PRO A 77 28.82 -19.79 -22.77
C PRO A 77 28.32 -18.89 -21.62
N CYS A 78 29.23 -18.26 -20.87
CA CYS A 78 28.86 -17.40 -19.73
C CYS A 78 27.84 -16.31 -20.12
N GLY A 79 27.85 -15.86 -21.39
CA GLY A 79 26.92 -14.85 -21.91
C GLY A 79 25.45 -15.27 -21.95
N ASP A 80 25.13 -16.58 -21.84
CA ASP A 80 23.74 -17.03 -21.85
C ASP A 80 22.97 -16.58 -20.60
N CYS A 81 23.69 -16.40 -19.48
CA CYS A 81 23.16 -15.85 -18.23
C CYS A 81 23.67 -14.42 -17.93
N HIS A 82 24.81 -14.04 -18.47
CA HIS A 82 25.46 -12.76 -18.26
C HIS A 82 25.54 -11.95 -19.56
N ASP A 83 24.41 -11.77 -20.24
CA ASP A 83 24.30 -11.16 -21.58
C ASP A 83 24.83 -9.72 -21.62
N ASP A 84 24.44 -8.86 -20.66
CA ASP A 84 24.90 -7.49 -20.57
C ASP A 84 26.43 -7.39 -20.40
N VAL A 85 27.00 -8.28 -19.53
CA VAL A 85 28.45 -8.35 -19.28
C VAL A 85 29.17 -8.89 -20.50
N GLN A 86 28.60 -9.85 -21.19
CA GLN A 86 29.13 -10.41 -22.43
C GLN A 86 29.20 -9.36 -23.53
N LEU A 87 28.15 -8.53 -23.68
CA LEU A 87 28.12 -7.43 -24.64
C LEU A 87 29.24 -6.39 -24.37
N ASP A 88 29.44 -6.03 -23.12
CA ASP A 88 30.51 -5.13 -22.70
C ASP A 88 31.90 -5.74 -22.97
N PHE A 89 32.05 -7.01 -22.64
CA PHE A 89 33.31 -7.73 -22.88
C PHE A 89 33.60 -7.85 -24.36
N ASP A 90 32.65 -8.25 -25.20
CA ASP A 90 32.83 -8.36 -26.67
C ASP A 90 33.19 -7.02 -27.33
N ALA A 91 32.61 -5.93 -26.80
CA ALA A 91 32.96 -4.60 -27.26
C ALA A 91 34.37 -4.14 -26.76
N SER A 92 34.94 -4.79 -25.74
CA SER A 92 36.23 -4.45 -25.15
C SER A 92 37.42 -4.87 -26.05
N ILE A 93 38.59 -4.32 -25.75
CA ILE A 93 39.86 -4.73 -26.43
C ILE A 93 40.17 -6.21 -26.22
N HIS A 94 39.82 -6.76 -25.05
CA HIS A 94 40.00 -8.17 -24.71
C HIS A 94 39.06 -9.08 -25.50
N GLY A 95 37.77 -8.75 -25.56
CA GLY A 95 36.78 -9.49 -26.33
C GLY A 95 37.07 -9.45 -27.83
N GLN A 96 37.44 -8.30 -28.35
CA GLN A 96 37.82 -8.16 -29.75
C GLN A 96 39.08 -8.98 -30.10
N ALA A 97 40.06 -9.06 -29.20
CA ALA A 97 41.24 -9.93 -29.38
C ALA A 97 40.87 -11.39 -29.35
N LEU A 98 39.99 -11.79 -28.45
CA LEU A 98 39.43 -13.17 -28.36
C LEU A 98 38.69 -13.56 -29.64
N ASN A 99 37.83 -12.66 -30.17
CA ASN A 99 37.05 -12.88 -31.40
C ASN A 99 37.95 -13.00 -32.64
N ARG A 100 39.13 -12.37 -32.63
CA ARG A 100 40.17 -12.54 -33.67
C ARG A 100 41.09 -13.74 -33.46
N ASN A 101 40.82 -14.57 -32.43
CA ASN A 101 41.65 -15.71 -32.01
C ASN A 101 43.12 -15.32 -31.75
N GLU A 102 43.32 -14.12 -31.19
CA GLU A 102 44.70 -13.66 -30.88
C GLU A 102 45.29 -14.48 -29.73
N PRO A 103 46.59 -14.83 -29.78
CA PRO A 103 47.26 -15.53 -28.70
C PRO A 103 47.22 -14.65 -27.43
N TYR A 104 47.03 -15.31 -26.28
CA TYR A 104 46.96 -14.66 -24.95
C TYR A 104 45.76 -13.74 -24.73
N ALA A 105 44.75 -13.70 -25.61
CA ALA A 105 43.49 -13.02 -25.34
C ALA A 105 42.79 -13.64 -24.13
N PRO A 106 42.50 -12.85 -23.07
CA PRO A 106 41.89 -13.39 -21.84
C PRO A 106 40.41 -13.73 -22.05
N ARG A 107 39.89 -14.65 -21.23
CA ARG A 107 38.51 -15.06 -21.16
C ARG A 107 37.96 -14.77 -19.78
N CYS A 108 36.67 -14.98 -19.60
CA CYS A 108 36.00 -14.78 -18.31
C CYS A 108 36.71 -15.58 -17.19
N ALA A 109 37.01 -16.84 -17.46
CA ALA A 109 37.68 -17.73 -16.50
C ALA A 109 39.09 -17.27 -16.09
N ASP A 110 39.81 -16.55 -16.95
CA ASP A 110 41.14 -16.06 -16.63
C ASP A 110 41.13 -14.96 -15.54
N CYS A 111 39.99 -14.31 -15.34
CA CYS A 111 39.78 -13.29 -14.32
C CYS A 111 38.98 -13.79 -13.13
N HIS A 112 37.98 -14.64 -13.36
CA HIS A 112 37.01 -15.04 -12.34
C HIS A 112 37.24 -16.46 -11.77
N GLY A 113 38.09 -17.27 -12.37
CA GLY A 113 38.24 -18.70 -12.06
C GLY A 113 37.30 -19.57 -12.90
N VAL A 114 37.26 -20.88 -12.61
CA VAL A 114 36.47 -21.86 -13.37
C VAL A 114 35.33 -22.41 -12.51
N HIS A 115 35.64 -23.26 -11.55
CA HIS A 115 34.67 -23.83 -10.60
C HIS A 115 34.71 -23.15 -9.22
N ASP A 116 35.71 -22.28 -9.01
CA ASP A 116 35.95 -21.53 -7.78
C ASP A 116 35.57 -20.02 -7.94
N ILE A 117 34.48 -19.75 -8.66
CA ILE A 117 34.05 -18.38 -8.94
C ILE A 117 33.52 -17.74 -7.66
N ILE A 118 34.29 -16.84 -7.08
CA ILE A 118 33.97 -16.16 -5.82
C ILE A 118 33.53 -14.73 -6.10
N SER A 119 32.54 -14.23 -5.30
CA SER A 119 32.06 -12.86 -5.40
C SER A 119 33.21 -11.85 -5.36
N ALA A 120 33.19 -10.83 -6.22
CA ALA A 120 34.15 -9.74 -6.22
C ALA A 120 34.20 -8.94 -4.89
N SER A 121 33.22 -9.10 -4.03
CA SER A 121 33.21 -8.52 -2.68
C SER A 121 33.95 -9.35 -1.63
N ASP A 122 34.28 -10.60 -1.92
CA ASP A 122 35.05 -11.47 -1.03
C ASP A 122 36.56 -11.20 -1.16
N PRO A 123 37.28 -10.99 -0.07
CA PRO A 123 38.73 -10.72 -0.09
C PRO A 123 39.58 -11.81 -0.74
N THR A 124 39.08 -13.03 -0.85
CA THR A 124 39.77 -14.18 -1.48
C THR A 124 39.61 -14.21 -2.99
N SER A 125 38.61 -13.49 -3.53
CA SER A 125 38.33 -13.43 -4.96
C SER A 125 39.49 -12.78 -5.74
N PRO A 126 39.91 -13.33 -6.90
CA PRO A 126 40.81 -12.65 -7.80
C PRO A 126 40.31 -11.26 -8.26
N ALA A 127 38.99 -11.12 -8.38
CA ALA A 127 38.33 -9.87 -8.77
C ALA A 127 38.10 -8.90 -7.60
N TYR A 128 38.48 -9.28 -6.37
CA TYR A 128 38.42 -8.38 -5.23
C TYR A 128 39.38 -7.19 -5.44
N LYS A 129 38.95 -6.01 -5.05
CA LYS A 129 39.64 -4.74 -5.37
C LYS A 129 41.13 -4.74 -5.05
N MET A 130 41.56 -5.33 -3.93
CA MET A 130 42.98 -5.43 -3.57
C MET A 130 43.76 -6.42 -4.45
N ASN A 131 43.07 -7.40 -5.03
CA ASN A 131 43.66 -8.46 -5.84
C ASN A 131 43.71 -8.10 -7.34
N VAL A 132 42.83 -7.15 -7.79
CA VAL A 132 42.72 -6.71 -9.19
C VAL A 132 44.08 -6.35 -9.81
N PRO A 133 44.95 -5.56 -9.16
CA PRO A 133 46.24 -5.24 -9.76
C PRO A 133 47.13 -6.48 -9.99
N TYR A 134 47.08 -7.45 -9.10
CA TYR A 134 47.83 -8.73 -9.26
C TYR A 134 47.21 -9.59 -10.37
N MET A 135 45.88 -9.62 -10.46
CA MET A 135 45.18 -10.33 -11.53
C MET A 135 45.53 -9.74 -12.91
N CYS A 136 45.40 -8.44 -13.09
CA CYS A 136 45.80 -7.77 -14.33
C CYS A 136 47.32 -7.91 -14.61
N GLY A 137 48.11 -7.84 -13.57
CA GLY A 137 49.56 -7.94 -13.62
C GLY A 137 50.09 -9.29 -14.08
N ARG A 138 49.29 -10.34 -14.04
CA ARG A 138 49.73 -11.66 -14.63
C ARG A 138 50.09 -11.54 -16.11
N CYS A 139 49.39 -10.66 -16.83
CA CYS A 139 49.61 -10.41 -18.26
C CYS A 139 50.25 -9.06 -18.53
N HIS A 140 49.90 -8.01 -17.74
CA HIS A 140 50.35 -6.63 -17.96
C HIS A 140 51.58 -6.25 -17.10
N ARG A 141 52.64 -7.07 -17.17
CA ARG A 141 53.95 -6.79 -16.53
C ARG A 141 55.10 -6.99 -17.51
N GLU A 142 56.24 -6.43 -17.19
CA GLU A 142 57.46 -6.65 -17.97
C GLU A 142 57.82 -8.13 -18.04
N GLY A 143 58.17 -8.60 -19.25
CA GLY A 143 58.49 -10.00 -19.49
C GLY A 143 57.32 -10.92 -19.65
N ALA A 144 56.10 -10.49 -19.50
CA ALA A 144 54.93 -11.33 -19.79
C ALA A 144 54.74 -11.47 -21.32
N PRO A 145 54.22 -12.64 -21.80
CA PRO A 145 54.04 -12.86 -23.24
C PRO A 145 53.18 -11.78 -23.94
N VAL A 146 52.20 -11.24 -23.27
CA VAL A 146 51.34 -10.17 -23.77
C VAL A 146 52.16 -8.91 -24.07
N ALA A 147 53.04 -8.51 -23.15
CA ALA A 147 53.90 -7.31 -23.31
C ALA A 147 54.91 -7.45 -24.46
N SER A 148 55.38 -8.69 -24.75
CA SER A 148 56.30 -8.95 -25.85
C SER A 148 55.62 -9.11 -27.23
N THR A 149 54.35 -9.58 -27.23
CA THR A 149 53.56 -9.85 -28.45
C THR A 149 52.89 -8.61 -29.01
N TYR A 150 52.35 -7.74 -28.12
CA TYR A 150 51.60 -6.55 -28.50
C TYR A 150 52.40 -5.30 -28.17
N GLN A 151 52.30 -4.29 -29.02
CA GLN A 151 52.93 -2.99 -28.79
C GLN A 151 52.13 -2.21 -27.74
N ILE A 152 52.30 -2.56 -26.49
CA ILE A 152 51.72 -1.84 -25.37
C ILE A 152 52.62 -0.64 -25.09
N SER A 153 52.04 0.55 -25.02
CA SER A 153 52.75 1.81 -24.84
C SER A 153 53.52 1.92 -23.50
N GLU A 154 53.16 1.10 -22.52
CA GLU A 154 53.77 1.09 -21.18
C GLU A 154 53.95 -0.35 -20.71
N HIS A 155 55.19 -0.80 -20.49
CA HIS A 155 55.52 -2.19 -20.15
C HIS A 155 55.55 -2.49 -18.64
N ASN A 156 55.80 -1.49 -17.81
CA ASN A 156 55.97 -1.60 -16.36
C ASN A 156 54.73 -1.12 -15.58
N ILE A 157 53.53 -1.47 -16.07
CA ILE A 157 52.27 -0.92 -15.55
C ILE A 157 52.11 -1.23 -14.05
N ILE A 158 52.39 -2.46 -13.64
CA ILE A 158 52.20 -2.89 -12.24
C ILE A 158 53.23 -2.26 -11.31
N GLU A 159 54.48 -2.22 -11.74
CA GLU A 159 55.56 -1.59 -10.98
C GLU A 159 55.31 -0.09 -10.84
N ASN A 160 54.88 0.57 -11.92
CA ASN A 160 54.55 1.98 -11.94
C ASN A 160 53.34 2.29 -11.05
N TYR A 161 52.27 1.46 -11.14
CA TYR A 161 51.11 1.58 -10.30
C TYR A 161 51.44 1.36 -8.82
N SER A 162 52.23 0.32 -8.48
CA SER A 162 52.63 0.03 -7.08
C SER A 162 53.39 1.18 -6.41
N GLN A 163 54.11 1.98 -7.20
CA GLN A 163 54.84 3.17 -6.75
C GLN A 163 53.99 4.47 -6.81
N SER A 164 52.79 4.41 -7.39
CA SER A 164 51.89 5.57 -7.42
C SER A 164 51.23 5.81 -6.06
N ILE A 165 50.65 7.01 -5.87
CA ILE A 165 49.87 7.32 -4.66
C ILE A 165 48.71 6.35 -4.47
N HIS A 166 48.09 5.85 -5.55
CA HIS A 166 47.02 4.89 -5.55
C HIS A 166 47.50 3.51 -5.13
N GLY A 167 48.58 3.02 -5.73
CA GLY A 167 49.18 1.73 -5.36
C GLY A 167 49.74 1.72 -3.95
N GLU A 168 50.38 2.81 -3.49
CA GLU A 168 50.80 2.91 -2.10
C GLU A 168 49.62 2.93 -1.14
N GLY A 169 48.52 3.60 -1.49
CA GLY A 169 47.28 3.59 -0.72
C GLY A 169 46.72 2.17 -0.60
N LEU A 170 46.68 1.45 -1.71
CA LEU A 170 46.13 0.09 -1.76
C LEU A 170 47.03 -0.92 -1.03
N PHE A 171 48.33 -1.02 -1.44
CA PHE A 171 49.21 -2.10 -0.98
C PHE A 171 49.89 -1.82 0.36
N LYS A 172 50.28 -0.57 0.66
CA LYS A 172 50.96 -0.24 1.90
C LYS A 172 50.01 0.12 3.04
N LYS A 173 48.87 0.75 2.67
CA LYS A 173 47.92 1.25 3.67
C LYS A 173 46.62 0.43 3.77
N GLY A 174 46.43 -0.52 2.86
CA GLY A 174 45.20 -1.36 2.84
C GLY A 174 43.92 -0.60 2.55
N LEU A 175 43.96 0.53 1.88
CA LEU A 175 42.83 1.42 1.64
C LEU A 175 42.06 0.96 0.39
N THR A 176 40.99 0.22 0.57
CA THR A 176 40.13 -0.27 -0.53
C THR A 176 39.38 0.85 -1.27
N VAL A 177 39.31 2.05 -0.70
CA VAL A 177 38.77 3.26 -1.37
C VAL A 177 39.72 3.83 -2.42
N THR A 178 41.00 3.43 -2.43
CA THR A 178 41.98 3.87 -3.41
C THR A 178 41.68 3.28 -4.80
N ALA A 179 41.89 4.05 -5.85
CA ALA A 179 41.64 3.60 -7.21
C ALA A 179 42.48 2.39 -7.60
N ALA A 180 41.83 1.32 -8.06
CA ALA A 180 42.47 0.16 -8.70
C ALA A 180 42.35 0.24 -10.25
N CYS A 181 42.85 -0.76 -10.97
CA CYS A 181 42.84 -0.73 -12.44
C CYS A 181 41.41 -0.58 -12.99
N THR A 182 40.44 -1.29 -12.44
CA THR A 182 39.02 -1.27 -12.89
C THR A 182 38.31 0.05 -12.61
N ASP A 183 38.78 0.85 -11.64
CA ASP A 183 38.15 2.15 -11.35
C ASP A 183 38.43 3.17 -12.47
N CYS A 184 39.57 2.99 -13.18
CA CYS A 184 39.94 3.83 -14.32
C CYS A 184 39.53 3.19 -15.66
N HIS A 185 39.76 1.88 -15.83
CA HIS A 185 39.59 1.20 -17.12
C HIS A 185 38.24 0.53 -17.31
N ARG A 186 37.37 0.52 -16.26
CA ARG A 186 36.17 -0.32 -16.13
C ARG A 186 36.55 -1.82 -15.96
N SER A 187 35.52 -2.67 -15.70
CA SER A 187 35.74 -4.09 -15.46
C SER A 187 35.70 -4.92 -16.74
N HIS A 188 34.64 -4.78 -17.53
CA HIS A 188 34.41 -5.60 -18.73
C HIS A 188 34.55 -4.78 -20.02
N LEU A 189 34.07 -3.54 -20.06
CA LEU A 189 34.21 -2.67 -21.21
C LEU A 189 35.58 -1.92 -21.17
N ILE A 190 36.68 -2.66 -21.28
CA ILE A 190 38.03 -2.09 -21.30
C ILE A 190 38.34 -1.63 -22.72
N LEU A 191 38.39 -0.31 -22.93
CA LEU A 191 38.60 0.30 -24.23
C LEU A 191 39.99 1.00 -24.29
N PRO A 192 40.65 1.04 -25.48
CA PRO A 192 41.87 1.81 -25.64
C PRO A 192 41.62 3.32 -25.45
N HIS A 193 42.62 4.06 -24.98
CA HIS A 193 42.50 5.50 -24.72
C HIS A 193 42.16 6.34 -25.97
N THR A 194 42.40 5.77 -27.15
CA THR A 194 42.05 6.41 -28.44
C THR A 194 40.59 6.32 -28.79
N GLU A 195 39.82 5.43 -28.13
CA GLU A 195 38.39 5.25 -28.34
C GLU A 195 37.64 6.35 -27.58
N PRO A 196 36.78 7.16 -28.22
CA PRO A 196 36.08 8.25 -27.56
C PRO A 196 35.18 7.80 -26.36
N ARG A 197 34.69 6.55 -26.38
CA ARG A 197 33.88 5.97 -25.30
C ARG A 197 34.69 5.46 -24.12
N ALA A 198 36.04 5.37 -24.27
CA ALA A 198 36.87 4.88 -23.18
C ALA A 198 36.82 5.84 -21.99
N SER A 199 36.73 5.29 -20.77
CA SER A 199 36.78 6.05 -19.52
C SER A 199 38.13 6.79 -19.36
N ILE A 200 39.15 6.28 -20.01
CA ILE A 200 40.53 6.82 -20.01
C ILE A 200 40.86 7.65 -21.24
N SER A 201 39.89 7.93 -22.11
CA SER A 201 40.11 8.84 -23.24
C SER A 201 40.36 10.27 -22.76
N PRO A 202 41.11 11.11 -23.52
CA PRO A 202 41.31 12.50 -23.13
C PRO A 202 40.05 13.28 -22.81
N ARG A 203 38.92 12.92 -23.42
CA ARG A 203 37.63 13.55 -23.18
C ARG A 203 37.00 13.14 -21.87
N ASN A 204 37.19 11.90 -21.41
CA ASN A 204 36.50 11.30 -20.28
C ASN A 204 37.37 11.15 -19.02
N ILE A 205 38.71 11.30 -19.16
CA ILE A 205 39.65 11.03 -18.08
C ILE A 205 39.46 11.96 -16.88
N ALA A 206 39.08 13.20 -17.09
CA ALA A 206 38.76 14.13 -16.01
C ALA A 206 37.57 13.63 -15.20
N THR A 207 36.49 13.26 -15.87
CA THR A 207 35.29 12.65 -15.20
C THR A 207 35.66 11.38 -14.44
N THR A 208 36.54 10.55 -14.99
CA THR A 208 37.02 9.33 -14.33
C THR A 208 37.81 9.62 -13.06
N CYS A 209 38.70 10.60 -13.09
CA CYS A 209 39.45 11.04 -11.90
C CYS A 209 38.57 11.69 -10.85
N MET A 210 37.58 12.50 -11.27
CA MET A 210 36.68 13.23 -10.39
C MET A 210 35.69 12.32 -9.64
N LYS A 211 35.50 11.05 -10.01
CA LYS A 211 34.74 10.08 -9.20
C LYS A 211 35.25 9.98 -7.76
N CYS A 212 36.57 10.18 -7.56
CA CYS A 212 37.20 10.13 -6.24
C CYS A 212 37.83 11.47 -5.83
N HIS A 213 38.26 12.27 -6.79
CA HIS A 213 38.95 13.54 -6.57
C HIS A 213 37.99 14.72 -6.77
N SER A 214 36.91 14.79 -6.02
CA SER A 214 35.91 15.87 -6.10
C SER A 214 36.46 17.29 -5.77
N ARG A 215 37.64 17.36 -5.15
CA ARG A 215 38.30 18.60 -4.78
C ARG A 215 39.63 18.77 -5.53
N ILE A 216 39.73 18.22 -6.74
CA ILE A 216 40.96 18.25 -7.50
C ILE A 216 41.33 19.71 -7.92
N GLU A 217 40.34 20.58 -7.99
CA GLU A 217 40.49 22.00 -8.28
C GLU A 217 41.33 22.72 -7.24
N ASP A 218 41.12 22.42 -5.96
CA ASP A 218 41.91 23.05 -4.87
C ASP A 218 43.43 22.85 -5.04
N VAL A 219 43.80 21.77 -5.73
CA VAL A 219 45.22 21.38 -5.91
C VAL A 219 45.75 21.81 -7.25
N HIS A 220 44.86 22.00 -8.25
CA HIS A 220 45.28 22.29 -9.65
C HIS A 220 44.85 23.66 -10.12
N ASP A 221 44.73 24.58 -9.20
CA ASP A 221 44.28 25.95 -9.39
C ASP A 221 44.95 26.67 -10.61
N ARG A 222 46.26 26.44 -10.85
CA ARG A 222 47.02 27.04 -11.99
C ARG A 222 46.73 26.40 -13.34
N VAL A 223 46.51 25.08 -13.38
CA VAL A 223 46.15 24.36 -14.60
C VAL A 223 44.78 24.83 -15.07
N ILE A 224 43.89 24.90 -14.11
CA ILE A 224 42.51 25.31 -14.29
C ILE A 224 42.39 26.75 -14.77
N ARG A 225 43.30 27.63 -14.34
CA ARG A 225 43.36 29.04 -14.75
C ARG A 225 44.07 29.26 -16.08
N GLY A 226 44.55 28.20 -16.72
CA GLY A 226 45.24 28.31 -18.02
C GLY A 226 46.58 28.97 -17.96
N GLU A 227 47.25 28.99 -16.78
CA GLU A 227 48.59 29.60 -16.64
C GLU A 227 49.76 28.74 -17.15
N LEU A 228 49.50 27.47 -17.45
CA LEU A 228 50.51 26.51 -17.92
C LEU A 228 50.46 26.21 -19.43
N TRP A 229 49.78 27.04 -20.22
CA TRP A 229 49.52 26.77 -21.64
C TRP A 229 50.41 27.54 -22.58
N GLU A 230 51.72 27.41 -22.49
CA GLU A 230 52.61 28.07 -23.38
C GLU A 230 52.47 27.57 -24.82
N LYS A 231 51.92 26.38 -25.09
CA LYS A 231 51.92 25.81 -26.47
C LYS A 231 50.59 25.96 -27.21
N GLU A 232 49.42 26.02 -26.51
CA GLU A 232 48.12 26.25 -27.14
C GLU A 232 47.26 27.09 -26.20
N PRO A 233 47.24 28.41 -26.32
CA PRO A 233 46.37 29.25 -25.47
C PRO A 233 44.90 28.88 -25.61
N GLY A 234 44.25 28.44 -24.51
CA GLY A 234 42.84 28.09 -24.44
C GLY A 234 42.49 26.61 -24.44
N ALA A 235 43.45 25.69 -24.66
CA ALA A 235 43.22 24.26 -24.53
C ALA A 235 43.41 23.77 -23.09
N ILE A 236 42.49 23.02 -22.48
CA ILE A 236 42.65 22.43 -21.13
C ILE A 236 43.44 21.13 -21.26
N PRO A 237 44.66 20.93 -20.64
CA PRO A 237 45.30 19.64 -20.63
C PRO A 237 44.44 18.60 -19.95
N SER A 238 44.45 17.40 -20.46
CA SER A 238 43.92 16.28 -19.74
C SER A 238 44.76 16.00 -18.49
N CYS A 239 44.18 15.37 -17.48
CA CYS A 239 44.95 15.03 -16.28
C CYS A 239 46.18 14.21 -16.60
N THR A 240 46.18 13.45 -17.68
CA THR A 240 47.28 12.61 -18.15
C THR A 240 48.40 13.35 -18.90
N ASP A 241 48.21 14.61 -19.26
CA ASP A 241 49.28 15.43 -19.88
C ASP A 241 50.33 15.89 -18.85
N CYS A 242 49.93 15.96 -17.57
CA CYS A 242 50.80 16.31 -16.46
C CYS A 242 51.11 15.14 -15.53
N HIS A 243 50.15 14.23 -15.34
CA HIS A 243 50.34 13.06 -14.51
C HIS A 243 50.47 11.79 -15.34
N LEU A 244 51.60 11.11 -15.17
CA LEU A 244 51.79 9.79 -15.81
C LEU A 244 50.70 8.85 -15.29
N PRO A 245 49.89 8.25 -16.15
CA PRO A 245 48.67 7.51 -15.74
C PRO A 245 48.87 6.48 -14.63
N HIS A 246 49.93 5.71 -14.72
CA HIS A 246 50.24 4.67 -13.73
C HIS A 246 51.25 5.08 -12.67
N LYS A 247 51.85 6.32 -12.75
CA LYS A 247 52.81 6.88 -11.78
C LYS A 247 52.28 8.12 -11.06
N ALA A 248 50.98 8.33 -10.98
CA ALA A 248 50.43 9.54 -10.35
C ALA A 248 51.01 9.78 -8.95
N ARG A 249 51.68 10.94 -8.75
CA ARG A 249 52.21 11.36 -7.46
C ARG A 249 51.72 12.74 -7.11
N LYS A 250 51.84 13.13 -5.86
CA LYS A 250 51.54 14.48 -5.40
C LYS A 250 52.68 15.39 -5.85
N GLU A 251 52.45 16.18 -6.90
CA GLU A 251 53.40 17.20 -7.35
C GLU A 251 53.03 18.54 -6.74
N THR A 252 54.02 19.23 -6.20
CA THR A 252 53.89 20.60 -5.65
C THR A 252 54.32 21.61 -6.69
N VAL A 253 53.41 22.19 -7.44
CA VAL A 253 53.65 23.36 -8.30
C VAL A 253 52.75 24.50 -7.78
N ALA A 254 53.36 25.59 -7.39
CA ALA A 254 52.71 26.77 -6.81
C ALA A 254 52.40 27.81 -7.90
N LEU A 255 51.15 28.14 -8.13
CA LEU A 255 50.72 29.28 -8.95
C LEU A 255 49.40 29.86 -8.51
N THR A 256 49.28 31.17 -8.46
CA THR A 256 48.10 31.91 -7.96
C THR A 256 47.42 32.77 -9.02
N ILE A 257 46.13 32.58 -9.29
CA ILE A 257 45.17 33.62 -9.72
C ILE A 257 43.97 33.58 -8.81
N SER A 258 43.43 34.67 -8.36
CA SER A 258 42.37 34.74 -7.37
C SER A 258 41.03 35.11 -8.02
N ASP A 259 39.93 34.61 -7.51
CA ASP A 259 38.55 35.08 -7.78
C ASP A 259 38.35 36.56 -7.44
N PHE A 260 39.42 37.17 -6.91
CA PHE A 260 39.57 38.59 -6.57
C PHE A 260 39.21 39.49 -7.76
N ASP A 261 39.51 39.09 -9.00
CA ASP A 261 39.18 39.93 -10.16
C ASP A 261 37.73 39.92 -10.56
N CYS A 262 37.04 38.80 -10.33
CA CYS A 262 35.61 38.70 -10.53
C CYS A 262 34.85 39.50 -9.46
N MET A 263 35.27 39.38 -8.22
CA MET A 263 34.64 40.05 -7.08
C MET A 263 34.84 41.58 -7.06
N LYS A 264 35.85 42.13 -7.74
CA LYS A 264 35.99 43.58 -7.92
C LYS A 264 34.73 44.24 -8.50
N CYS A 265 33.99 43.53 -9.37
CA CYS A 265 32.75 44.04 -9.94
C CYS A 265 31.53 43.38 -9.27
N HIS A 266 31.57 42.04 -9.05
CA HIS A 266 30.41 41.29 -8.62
C HIS A 266 30.10 41.39 -7.11
N GLU A 267 31.01 41.94 -6.28
CA GLU A 267 30.73 42.29 -4.88
C GLU A 267 29.92 43.58 -4.76
N ALA A 268 29.85 44.41 -5.81
CA ALA A 268 29.07 45.64 -5.80
C ALA A 268 27.57 45.34 -6.02
N ARG A 269 26.74 45.96 -5.20
CA ARG A 269 25.26 45.69 -5.23
C ARG A 269 24.53 46.36 -6.39
N ASP A 270 25.18 47.30 -7.07
CA ASP A 270 24.66 48.07 -8.18
C ASP A 270 25.03 47.49 -9.55
N VAL A 271 25.67 46.33 -9.58
CA VAL A 271 25.95 45.62 -10.83
C VAL A 271 24.74 44.80 -11.25
N TYR A 272 24.17 45.20 -12.39
CA TYR A 272 23.01 44.50 -12.97
C TYR A 272 23.13 44.44 -14.49
N LYS A 273 22.46 43.49 -15.11
CA LYS A 273 22.31 43.34 -16.54
C LYS A 273 20.85 43.58 -16.93
N VAL A 274 20.66 44.34 -18.00
CA VAL A 274 19.35 44.56 -18.61
C VAL A 274 19.11 43.48 -19.67
N ILE A 275 18.05 42.73 -19.57
CA ILE A 275 17.64 41.71 -20.53
C ILE A 275 16.21 42.03 -20.95
N GLY A 276 16.03 42.69 -22.12
CA GLY A 276 14.74 43.23 -22.51
C GLY A 276 14.32 44.35 -21.57
N ASP A 277 13.12 44.23 -20.98
CA ASP A 277 12.58 45.18 -19.98
C ASP A 277 12.95 44.85 -18.54
N ASP A 278 13.58 43.69 -18.29
CA ASP A 278 13.97 43.20 -16.97
C ASP A 278 15.43 43.50 -16.63
N SER A 279 15.74 43.69 -15.35
CA SER A 279 17.10 43.84 -14.84
C SER A 279 17.46 42.67 -13.94
N LEU A 280 18.55 41.97 -14.29
CA LEU A 280 19.10 40.87 -13.51
C LEU A 280 20.26 41.37 -12.66
N SER A 281 20.17 41.25 -11.34
CA SER A 281 21.30 41.54 -10.44
C SER A 281 22.46 40.56 -10.70
N MET A 282 23.65 41.10 -10.86
CA MET A 282 24.91 40.36 -11.05
C MET A 282 25.73 40.37 -9.74
N HIS A 283 25.15 40.85 -8.65
CA HIS A 283 25.78 40.86 -7.33
C HIS A 283 25.99 39.45 -6.79
N VAL A 284 27.15 39.17 -6.28
CA VAL A 284 27.53 37.95 -5.58
C VAL A 284 27.95 38.29 -4.14
N ASP A 285 27.22 37.82 -3.17
CA ASP A 285 27.56 37.99 -1.76
C ASP A 285 28.73 37.04 -1.38
N LYS A 286 29.86 37.60 -1.08
CA LYS A 286 31.06 36.86 -0.64
C LYS A 286 30.77 35.98 0.60
N ALA A 287 29.86 36.44 1.48
CA ALA A 287 29.47 35.65 2.64
C ALA A 287 28.64 34.43 2.25
N GLU A 288 27.83 34.48 1.19
CA GLU A 288 27.13 33.34 0.63
C GLU A 288 28.10 32.30 0.06
N VAL A 289 29.03 32.74 -0.78
CA VAL A 289 30.08 31.89 -1.36
C VAL A 289 30.90 31.19 -0.27
N SER A 290 31.26 31.92 0.79
CA SER A 290 32.09 31.38 1.88
C SER A 290 31.39 30.31 2.71
N ARG A 291 30.03 30.24 2.67
CA ARG A 291 29.23 29.23 3.34
C ARG A 291 28.92 28.03 2.44
N SER A 292 29.18 28.16 1.15
CA SER A 292 28.94 27.13 0.16
C SER A 292 29.89 25.94 0.31
N VAL A 293 29.42 24.74 -0.02
CA VAL A 293 30.27 23.54 -0.19
C VAL A 293 31.26 23.75 -1.35
N HIS A 294 30.98 24.70 -2.23
CA HIS A 294 31.83 25.08 -3.37
C HIS A 294 32.75 26.29 -3.09
N GLN A 295 32.90 26.74 -1.83
CA GLN A 295 33.62 27.91 -1.42
C GLN A 295 35.08 28.00 -1.93
N ASN A 296 35.68 26.83 -2.20
CA ASN A 296 37.07 26.76 -2.72
C ASN A 296 37.13 26.46 -4.23
N ILE A 297 35.99 26.48 -4.92
CA ILE A 297 35.92 26.26 -6.37
C ILE A 297 35.98 27.63 -7.05
N PRO A 298 36.97 27.88 -7.98
CA PRO A 298 37.04 29.13 -8.70
C PRO A 298 35.79 29.43 -9.53
N CYS A 299 35.38 30.69 -9.61
CA CYS A 299 34.22 31.16 -10.35
C CYS A 299 34.15 30.62 -11.79
N VAL A 300 35.31 30.65 -12.49
CA VAL A 300 35.46 30.17 -13.88
C VAL A 300 35.19 28.68 -14.07
N LYS A 301 35.11 27.89 -13.01
CA LYS A 301 34.73 26.46 -13.11
C LYS A 301 33.24 26.25 -13.33
N CYS A 302 32.44 27.06 -12.71
CA CYS A 302 30.99 27.06 -12.93
C CYS A 302 30.65 27.94 -14.16
N HIS A 303 31.35 29.06 -14.33
CA HIS A 303 31.21 29.99 -15.43
C HIS A 303 32.29 29.74 -16.49
N SER A 304 32.32 28.51 -17.02
CA SER A 304 33.41 28.02 -17.89
C SER A 304 33.48 28.68 -19.26
N ASP A 305 32.45 29.36 -19.68
CA ASP A 305 32.37 30.10 -20.94
C ASP A 305 32.79 31.58 -20.79
N ILE A 306 33.12 32.04 -19.56
CA ILE A 306 33.68 33.36 -19.32
C ILE A 306 35.21 33.28 -19.35
N ASP A 307 35.82 33.81 -20.38
CA ASP A 307 37.27 34.05 -20.37
C ASP A 307 37.57 35.38 -19.68
N PRO A 308 38.15 35.36 -18.48
CA PRO A 308 38.45 36.61 -17.74
C PRO A 308 39.51 37.48 -18.40
N ARG A 309 40.18 37.00 -19.47
CA ARG A 309 41.20 37.75 -20.26
C ARG A 309 40.61 38.46 -21.49
N LEU A 310 39.40 38.05 -21.92
CA LEU A 310 38.69 38.65 -23.04
C LEU A 310 37.79 39.78 -22.55
N SER A 311 37.60 40.77 -23.37
CA SER A 311 36.96 42.06 -23.13
C SER A 311 35.84 42.14 -22.08
N ARG A 312 35.86 43.14 -21.23
CA ARG A 312 34.77 43.51 -20.33
C ARG A 312 33.81 44.50 -21.05
N PRO A 313 32.49 44.44 -20.85
CA PRO A 313 31.75 43.58 -19.87
C PRO A 313 31.73 42.12 -20.29
N CYS A 314 31.77 41.23 -19.29
CA CYS A 314 31.64 39.80 -19.49
C CYS A 314 30.29 39.53 -20.16
N GLU A 315 30.25 38.88 -21.32
CA GLU A 315 28.97 38.38 -21.84
C GLU A 315 28.54 37.20 -20.98
N PRO A 316 27.31 37.17 -20.51
CA PRO A 316 26.87 36.06 -19.69
C PRO A 316 26.71 34.85 -20.55
N SER A 317 27.29 33.82 -20.04
CA SER A 317 27.11 32.45 -20.42
C SER A 317 25.70 31.99 -20.26
N GLY A 318 25.44 30.87 -20.84
CA GLY A 318 24.26 30.07 -20.57
C GLY A 318 24.17 29.61 -19.09
N ARG A 319 23.25 28.70 -18.83
CA ARG A 319 23.13 28.09 -17.50
C ARG A 319 24.37 27.26 -17.16
N ILE A 320 24.76 27.29 -15.88
CA ILE A 320 25.91 26.53 -15.38
C ILE A 320 25.64 25.04 -15.57
N ASP A 321 26.60 24.31 -16.11
CA ASP A 321 26.57 22.87 -16.30
C ASP A 321 27.20 22.16 -15.09
N CYS A 322 26.33 21.64 -14.21
CA CYS A 322 26.75 20.90 -13.04
C CYS A 322 27.29 19.50 -13.38
N SER A 323 26.98 18.97 -14.59
CA SER A 323 27.36 17.61 -15.01
C SER A 323 28.88 17.46 -15.13
N ASN A 324 29.62 18.56 -15.32
CA ASN A 324 31.09 18.57 -15.37
C ASN A 324 31.73 17.93 -14.12
N CYS A 325 31.08 18.05 -12.96
CA CYS A 325 31.54 17.47 -11.68
C CYS A 325 30.57 16.42 -11.11
N HIS A 326 29.30 16.57 -11.38
CA HIS A 326 28.23 15.73 -10.85
C HIS A 326 27.58 14.86 -11.94
N ALA A 327 28.43 14.16 -12.75
CA ALA A 327 27.97 13.46 -13.95
C ALA A 327 26.85 12.43 -13.68
N LYS A 328 27.01 11.54 -12.67
CA LYS A 328 25.98 10.51 -12.35
C LYS A 328 24.68 11.12 -11.84
N ILE A 329 24.76 12.11 -10.97
CA ILE A 329 23.60 12.83 -10.44
C ILE A 329 22.85 13.57 -11.55
N SER A 330 23.61 14.16 -12.49
CA SER A 330 23.04 14.83 -13.66
C SER A 330 22.35 13.86 -14.61
N GLU A 331 22.92 12.67 -14.82
CA GLU A 331 22.30 11.59 -15.59
C GLU A 331 20.97 11.21 -14.98
N ASP A 332 20.94 10.90 -13.68
CA ASP A 332 19.72 10.56 -12.94
C ASP A 332 18.67 11.70 -13.01
N TYR A 333 19.14 12.96 -12.88
CA TYR A 333 18.25 14.12 -13.01
C TYR A 333 17.66 14.24 -14.42
N PHE A 334 18.46 14.12 -15.49
CA PHE A 334 17.96 14.24 -16.84
C PHE A 334 17.04 13.08 -17.27
N GLU A 335 17.16 11.91 -16.67
CA GLU A 335 16.17 10.83 -16.81
C GLU A 335 14.88 11.08 -16.03
N SER A 336 14.90 11.92 -15.02
CA SER A 336 13.75 12.22 -14.18
C SER A 336 12.65 13.01 -14.91
N GLY A 337 11.43 13.04 -14.34
CA GLY A 337 10.35 13.88 -14.84
C GLY A 337 10.71 15.37 -14.88
N HIS A 338 11.47 15.86 -13.89
CA HIS A 338 11.97 17.24 -13.84
C HIS A 338 12.96 17.51 -14.97
N GLY A 339 13.94 16.63 -15.16
CA GLY A 339 14.95 16.75 -16.21
C GLY A 339 14.36 16.65 -17.61
N GLN A 340 13.39 15.78 -17.83
CA GLN A 340 12.68 15.67 -19.11
C GLN A 340 11.90 16.94 -19.44
N SER A 341 11.21 17.52 -18.45
CA SER A 341 10.51 18.81 -18.61
C SER A 341 11.49 19.93 -18.91
N PHE A 342 12.66 19.93 -18.26
CA PHE A 342 13.73 20.89 -18.52
C PHE A 342 14.28 20.75 -19.96
N LEU A 343 14.55 19.53 -20.41
CA LEU A 343 15.03 19.25 -21.77
C LEU A 343 14.00 19.61 -22.85
N ALA A 344 12.69 19.50 -22.51
CA ALA A 344 11.61 19.94 -23.38
C ALA A 344 11.47 21.47 -23.49
N GLY A 345 12.28 22.22 -22.74
CA GLY A 345 12.26 23.69 -22.76
C GLY A 345 11.15 24.31 -21.94
N GLU A 346 10.56 23.58 -20.98
CA GLU A 346 9.51 24.10 -20.08
C GLU A 346 10.08 25.22 -19.21
N PRO A 347 9.57 26.47 -19.29
CA PRO A 347 10.20 27.61 -18.61
C PRO A 347 10.22 27.50 -17.08
N ARG A 348 9.28 26.71 -16.50
CA ARG A 348 9.12 26.52 -15.05
C ARG A 348 9.72 25.20 -14.56
N ALA A 349 10.35 24.42 -15.43
CA ALA A 349 11.02 23.18 -15.02
C ALA A 349 12.16 23.50 -14.06
N PRO A 350 12.25 22.87 -12.87
CA PRO A 350 13.33 23.14 -11.94
C PRO A 350 14.67 22.65 -12.52
N TYR A 351 15.74 23.35 -12.20
CA TYR A 351 17.12 22.93 -12.50
C TYR A 351 17.88 22.71 -11.19
N CYS A 352 19.12 22.25 -11.26
CA CYS A 352 19.94 21.96 -10.07
C CYS A 352 19.92 23.11 -9.05
N THR A 353 20.12 24.36 -9.53
CA THR A 353 20.14 25.56 -8.69
C THR A 353 18.78 25.90 -8.05
N THR A 354 17.68 25.42 -8.59
CA THR A 354 16.35 25.64 -8.01
C THR A 354 16.23 24.94 -6.65
N CYS A 355 16.86 23.77 -6.52
CA CYS A 355 16.82 22.98 -5.29
C CYS A 355 18.03 23.23 -4.39
N HIS A 356 19.20 23.45 -4.96
CA HIS A 356 20.46 23.55 -4.21
C HIS A 356 20.92 24.98 -3.94
N GLY A 357 20.26 25.97 -4.54
CA GLY A 357 20.73 27.36 -4.52
C GLY A 357 21.85 27.60 -5.55
N ASN A 358 22.27 28.84 -5.65
CA ASN A 358 23.28 29.26 -6.59
C ASN A 358 24.67 29.29 -5.91
N HIS A 359 25.04 30.46 -5.34
CA HIS A 359 26.34 30.68 -4.72
C HIS A 359 26.38 30.19 -3.26
N ASP A 360 25.23 30.03 -2.60
CA ASP A 360 25.06 29.48 -1.24
C ASP A 360 24.63 27.99 -1.25
N THR A 361 25.25 27.19 -2.09
CA THR A 361 25.02 25.75 -2.13
C THR A 361 25.56 25.09 -0.87
N ARG A 362 24.67 24.64 0.04
CA ARG A 362 25.06 24.07 1.35
C ARG A 362 24.97 22.56 1.35
N ALA A 363 25.72 21.93 2.25
CA ALA A 363 25.60 20.51 2.52
C ALA A 363 24.17 20.19 3.04
N HIS A 364 23.62 19.06 2.63
CA HIS A 364 22.28 18.62 3.05
C HIS A 364 22.14 18.42 4.57
N GLY A 365 23.25 18.36 5.32
CA GLY A 365 23.27 18.31 6.78
C GLY A 365 23.25 19.69 7.45
N ASP A 366 23.40 20.79 6.70
CA ASP A 366 23.29 22.16 7.22
C ASP A 366 21.80 22.52 7.34
N GLU A 367 21.35 22.94 8.51
CA GLU A 367 19.94 23.31 8.79
C GLU A 367 19.43 24.45 7.89
N ASN A 368 20.35 25.29 7.37
CA ASN A 368 20.03 26.39 6.45
C ASN A 368 20.07 25.97 4.96
N ALA A 369 20.44 24.73 4.64
CA ALA A 369 20.37 24.23 3.27
C ALA A 369 18.92 24.10 2.82
N LEU A 370 18.60 24.49 1.60
CA LEU A 370 17.29 24.24 0.99
C LEU A 370 16.97 22.75 0.97
N THR A 371 18.00 21.93 0.80
CA THR A 371 17.91 20.45 0.78
C THR A 371 18.07 19.81 2.16
N TYR A 372 18.13 20.62 3.25
CA TYR A 372 18.06 20.06 4.59
C TYR A 372 16.74 19.33 4.82
N ARG A 373 16.79 18.20 5.48
CA ARG A 373 15.65 17.29 5.59
C ARG A 373 14.34 17.96 6.01
N ALA A 374 14.40 18.88 6.99
CA ALA A 374 13.22 19.62 7.44
C ALA A 374 12.71 20.64 6.39
N ASN A 375 13.57 21.11 5.50
CA ASN A 375 13.22 22.13 4.50
C ASN A 375 12.68 21.52 3.19
N VAL A 376 13.00 20.25 2.89
CA VAL A 376 12.59 19.57 1.65
C VAL A 376 11.09 19.65 1.36
N PRO A 377 10.17 19.43 2.33
CA PRO A 377 8.74 19.55 2.04
C PRO A 377 8.35 20.96 1.56
N SER A 378 8.91 22.00 2.17
CA SER A 378 8.66 23.38 1.75
C SER A 378 9.29 23.70 0.39
N LEU A 379 10.47 23.16 0.11
CA LEU A 379 11.15 23.29 -1.18
C LEU A 379 10.29 22.69 -2.30
N CYS A 380 9.89 21.43 -2.18
CA CYS A 380 9.02 20.78 -3.16
C CYS A 380 7.65 21.45 -3.26
N GLY A 381 7.08 21.83 -2.12
CA GLY A 381 5.80 22.51 -2.01
C GLY A 381 5.77 23.90 -2.61
N GLY A 382 6.93 24.53 -2.85
CA GLY A 382 7.01 25.79 -3.58
C GLY A 382 6.34 25.71 -4.95
N CYS A 383 6.52 24.58 -5.64
CA CYS A 383 5.92 24.30 -6.94
C CYS A 383 4.73 23.33 -6.86
N HIS A 384 4.80 22.30 -6.00
CA HIS A 384 3.80 21.23 -5.85
C HIS A 384 2.70 21.58 -4.82
N ARG A 385 2.05 22.73 -5.02
CA ARG A 385 0.89 23.19 -4.25
C ARG A 385 -0.18 23.72 -5.19
N GLU A 386 -1.40 23.89 -4.69
CA GLU A 386 -2.47 24.50 -5.46
C GLU A 386 -2.06 25.90 -5.94
N GLY A 387 -2.16 26.14 -7.25
CA GLY A 387 -1.71 27.37 -7.91
C GLY A 387 -0.19 27.53 -8.00
N GLY A 388 0.61 26.53 -7.65
CA GLY A 388 2.05 26.52 -7.83
C GLY A 388 2.45 26.19 -9.26
N ASP A 389 3.71 26.46 -9.62
CA ASP A 389 4.23 26.35 -11.00
C ASP A 389 3.99 24.97 -11.63
N ALA A 390 4.17 23.89 -10.87
CA ALA A 390 3.97 22.53 -11.35
C ALA A 390 2.49 22.23 -11.72
N THR A 391 1.55 22.81 -10.99
CA THR A 391 0.10 22.61 -11.21
C THR A 391 -0.44 23.42 -12.39
N LEU A 392 0.29 24.43 -12.84
CA LEU A 392 -0.07 25.25 -13.99
C LEU A 392 0.39 24.67 -15.33
N VAL A 393 1.39 23.76 -15.28
CA VAL A 393 2.08 23.26 -16.48
C VAL A 393 1.80 21.77 -16.72
N ALA A 394 1.57 21.00 -15.68
CA ALA A 394 1.32 19.55 -15.75
C ALA A 394 -0.06 19.21 -15.19
N ASP A 395 -0.74 18.28 -15.84
CA ASP A 395 -1.95 17.64 -15.29
C ASP A 395 -1.51 16.70 -14.15
N LEU A 396 -1.27 17.27 -12.97
CA LEU A 396 -0.86 16.53 -11.79
C LEU A 396 -2.09 15.91 -11.14
N ALA A 397 -2.02 14.62 -10.86
CA ALA A 397 -3.11 13.88 -10.21
C ALA A 397 -3.43 14.40 -8.78
N GLU A 398 -2.46 15.04 -8.12
CA GLU A 398 -2.61 15.55 -6.75
C GLU A 398 -1.99 16.93 -6.60
N VAL A 399 -2.82 17.95 -6.70
CA VAL A 399 -2.42 19.37 -6.53
C VAL A 399 -2.28 19.77 -5.05
N THR A 400 -2.76 18.95 -4.13
CA THR A 400 -2.78 19.18 -2.68
C THR A 400 -1.67 18.46 -1.91
N ALA A 401 -0.70 17.85 -2.62
CA ALA A 401 0.30 16.94 -2.03
C ALA A 401 1.03 17.52 -0.80
N LEU A 402 1.44 18.81 -0.83
CA LEU A 402 2.07 19.45 0.33
C LEU A 402 1.10 19.60 1.51
N THR A 403 -0.13 20.07 1.24
CA THR A 403 -1.14 20.29 2.28
C THR A 403 -1.54 18.98 2.93
N ASP A 404 -1.64 17.92 2.14
CA ASP A 404 -2.02 16.59 2.60
C ASP A 404 -0.86 15.92 3.35
N TYR A 405 0.37 16.05 2.84
CA TYR A 405 1.55 15.60 3.56
C TYR A 405 1.68 16.28 4.92
N SER A 406 1.47 17.61 5.02
CA SER A 406 1.58 18.33 6.29
C SER A 406 0.60 17.82 7.36
N LYS A 407 -0.57 17.30 6.95
CA LYS A 407 -1.56 16.70 7.85
C LYS A 407 -1.26 15.25 8.19
N SER A 408 -0.41 14.59 7.42
CA SER A 408 -0.05 13.17 7.61
C SER A 408 0.75 12.94 8.89
N VAL A 409 0.84 11.66 9.31
CA VAL A 409 1.69 11.28 10.47
C VAL A 409 3.16 11.61 10.21
N HIS A 410 3.63 11.50 8.96
CA HIS A 410 5.01 11.82 8.59
C HIS A 410 5.24 13.33 8.64
N GLY A 411 4.35 14.12 8.04
CA GLY A 411 4.46 15.58 8.04
C GLY A 411 4.42 16.15 9.45
N ARG A 412 3.44 15.75 10.26
CA ARG A 412 3.34 16.18 11.66
C ARG A 412 4.51 15.67 12.52
N GLY A 413 4.98 14.44 12.25
CA GLY A 413 6.18 13.90 12.88
C GLY A 413 7.38 14.82 12.68
N LEU A 414 7.55 15.32 11.45
CA LEU A 414 8.64 16.25 11.11
C LEU A 414 8.41 17.65 11.70
N THR A 415 7.24 18.25 11.45
CA THR A 415 7.01 19.70 11.70
C THR A 415 6.58 19.99 13.14
N GLU A 416 5.73 19.15 13.75
CA GLU A 416 5.20 19.38 15.10
C GLU A 416 6.07 18.71 16.17
N LYS A 417 6.63 17.53 15.88
CA LYS A 417 7.41 16.74 16.83
C LYS A 417 8.92 16.84 16.61
N GLY A 418 9.39 17.50 15.54
CA GLY A 418 10.81 17.66 15.23
C GLY A 418 11.54 16.35 14.91
N LEU A 419 10.82 15.31 14.49
CA LEU A 419 11.37 13.99 14.22
C LEU A 419 12.00 13.96 12.81
N LEU A 420 13.28 14.27 12.70
CA LEU A 420 14.02 14.21 11.43
C LEU A 420 13.96 12.86 10.72
N PRO A 421 13.85 11.68 11.40
CA PRO A 421 13.66 10.40 10.72
C PRO A 421 12.29 10.22 10.07
N SER A 422 11.31 11.11 10.29
CA SER A 422 10.02 11.03 9.59
C SER A 422 10.21 11.08 8.10
N ALA A 423 9.46 10.26 7.34
CA ALA A 423 9.57 10.22 5.89
C ALA A 423 9.21 11.57 5.26
N ILE A 424 10.01 12.02 4.30
CA ILE A 424 9.81 13.24 3.53
C ILE A 424 9.66 12.90 2.04
N CYS A 425 9.39 13.88 1.21
CA CYS A 425 9.09 13.68 -0.22
C CYS A 425 10.11 12.77 -0.92
N ILE A 426 11.41 13.02 -0.70
CA ILE A 426 12.49 12.26 -1.37
C ILE A 426 12.67 10.82 -0.87
N ASP A 427 12.15 10.47 0.30
CA ASP A 427 12.22 9.10 0.79
C ASP A 427 11.26 8.18 0.02
N CYS A 428 10.20 8.75 -0.55
CA CYS A 428 9.24 8.03 -1.37
C CYS A 428 9.50 8.21 -2.87
N HIS A 429 9.79 9.44 -3.31
CA HIS A 429 9.92 9.80 -4.73
C HIS A 429 11.34 9.73 -5.29
N GLY A 430 12.35 9.54 -4.44
CA GLY A 430 13.74 9.73 -4.79
C GLY A 430 14.14 11.21 -4.82
N SER A 431 15.46 11.48 -4.94
CA SER A 431 15.99 12.85 -4.92
C SER A 431 16.25 13.41 -6.32
N HIS A 432 17.06 12.73 -7.12
CA HIS A 432 17.46 13.18 -8.45
C HIS A 432 16.74 12.40 -9.56
N LEU A 433 16.57 11.09 -9.41
CA LEU A 433 15.81 10.25 -10.33
C LEU A 433 14.33 10.19 -9.90
N VAL A 434 13.64 11.33 -9.97
CA VAL A 434 12.20 11.41 -9.65
C VAL A 434 11.40 10.97 -10.87
N LEU A 435 10.98 9.70 -10.90
CA LEU A 435 10.28 9.10 -12.02
C LEU A 435 8.76 9.15 -11.84
N LYS A 436 8.03 9.13 -12.96
CA LYS A 436 6.58 9.02 -12.97
C LYS A 436 6.15 7.69 -12.34
N ARG A 437 4.99 7.67 -11.70
CA ARG A 437 4.41 6.45 -11.10
C ARG A 437 4.17 5.32 -12.11
N THR A 438 4.14 5.61 -13.40
CA THR A 438 3.97 4.64 -14.49
C THR A 438 5.27 3.99 -14.95
N ASP A 439 6.42 4.53 -14.56
CA ASP A 439 7.73 3.94 -14.85
C ASP A 439 8.03 2.82 -13.84
N ASN A 440 8.35 1.63 -14.32
CA ASN A 440 8.59 0.47 -13.46
C ASN A 440 9.86 0.61 -12.56
N ARG A 441 10.74 1.54 -12.88
CA ARG A 441 11.93 1.89 -12.07
C ARG A 441 11.58 2.86 -10.94
N SER A 442 10.42 3.51 -11.00
CA SER A 442 10.00 4.48 -9.99
C SER A 442 9.78 3.81 -8.64
N THR A 443 10.28 4.43 -7.58
CA THR A 443 10.04 3.98 -6.20
C THR A 443 8.56 4.01 -5.81
N ILE A 444 7.76 4.84 -6.51
CA ILE A 444 6.31 4.94 -6.34
C ILE A 444 5.52 4.20 -7.43
N TYR A 445 6.19 3.38 -8.25
CA TYR A 445 5.50 2.43 -9.11
C TYR A 445 4.75 1.41 -8.24
N GLU A 446 3.53 1.05 -8.60
CA GLU A 446 2.62 0.23 -7.77
C GLU A 446 3.29 -1.00 -7.13
N LYS A 447 4.08 -1.75 -7.92
CA LYS A 447 4.78 -2.95 -7.43
C LYS A 447 5.98 -2.63 -6.53
N ASN A 448 6.53 -1.42 -6.58
CA ASN A 448 7.69 -0.99 -5.81
C ASN A 448 7.30 -0.32 -4.48
N ILE A 449 6.06 0.20 -4.36
CA ILE A 449 5.57 0.89 -3.15
C ILE A 449 5.82 0.06 -1.88
N PRO A 450 5.52 -1.25 -1.82
CA PRO A 450 5.79 -2.04 -0.62
C PRO A 450 7.27 -2.05 -0.21
N ALA A 451 8.19 -2.13 -1.19
CA ALA A 451 9.62 -2.10 -0.95
C ALA A 451 10.08 -0.70 -0.47
N THR A 452 9.53 0.36 -1.05
CA THR A 452 9.79 1.74 -0.63
C THR A 452 9.38 1.98 0.82
N CYS A 453 8.17 1.56 1.21
CA CYS A 453 7.72 1.64 2.60
C CYS A 453 8.59 0.78 3.54
N ALA A 454 9.08 -0.36 3.06
CA ALA A 454 9.90 -1.30 3.81
C ALA A 454 11.27 -0.74 4.23
N THR A 455 11.75 0.35 3.62
CA THR A 455 13.00 1.02 4.03
C THR A 455 12.95 1.42 5.51
N CYS A 456 11.77 1.84 6.00
CA CYS A 456 11.51 2.19 7.39
C CYS A 456 10.59 1.19 8.09
N HIS A 457 9.53 0.71 7.43
CA HIS A 457 8.49 -0.19 7.98
C HIS A 457 8.78 -1.68 7.72
N ARG A 458 10.03 -2.11 7.94
CA ARG A 458 10.50 -3.47 7.62
C ARG A 458 9.71 -4.57 8.32
N GLY A 459 9.29 -4.34 9.57
CA GLY A 459 8.49 -5.32 10.34
C GLY A 459 7.13 -5.56 9.72
N ILE A 460 6.45 -4.49 9.29
CA ILE A 460 5.15 -4.53 8.62
C ILE A 460 5.30 -5.21 7.24
N TYR A 461 6.33 -4.84 6.49
CA TYR A 461 6.59 -5.48 5.19
C TYR A 461 6.77 -7.00 5.30
N LYS A 462 7.49 -7.50 6.33
CA LYS A 462 7.63 -8.94 6.58
C LYS A 462 6.31 -9.66 6.86
N GLN A 463 5.31 -8.94 7.37
CA GLN A 463 3.95 -9.48 7.53
C GLN A 463 3.19 -9.42 6.20
N PHE A 464 3.26 -8.29 5.50
CA PHE A 464 2.55 -8.05 4.25
C PHE A 464 2.93 -9.04 3.15
N ILE A 465 4.20 -9.38 2.98
CA ILE A 465 4.66 -10.37 1.96
C ILE A 465 4.12 -11.79 2.19
N LYS A 466 3.53 -12.07 3.35
CA LYS A 466 2.85 -13.35 3.65
C LYS A 466 1.35 -13.28 3.38
N SER A 467 0.81 -12.09 3.12
CA SER A 467 -0.61 -11.85 2.90
C SER A 467 -1.07 -12.35 1.52
N VAL A 468 -2.35 -12.68 1.41
CA VAL A 468 -3.03 -12.93 0.12
C VAL A 468 -3.04 -11.70 -0.79
N HIS A 469 -2.76 -10.51 -0.26
CA HIS A 469 -2.65 -9.26 -0.99
C HIS A 469 -1.26 -9.02 -1.60
N TYR A 470 -0.32 -9.95 -1.42
CA TYR A 470 1.01 -9.87 -2.00
C TYR A 470 1.24 -11.00 -3.00
N SER A 471 1.93 -10.71 -4.10
CA SER A 471 2.44 -11.71 -5.04
C SER A 471 3.93 -11.49 -5.23
N ALA A 472 4.69 -12.55 -5.02
CA ALA A 472 6.14 -12.56 -5.31
C ALA A 472 6.42 -12.68 -6.82
N ASP A 473 5.44 -13.10 -7.63
CA ASP A 473 5.59 -13.20 -9.08
C ASP A 473 5.49 -11.82 -9.74
N PRO A 474 6.59 -11.27 -10.28
CA PRO A 474 6.59 -9.98 -10.96
C PRO A 474 5.74 -9.97 -12.25
N LYS A 475 5.44 -11.16 -12.82
CA LYS A 475 4.58 -11.32 -13.99
C LYS A 475 3.10 -11.49 -13.64
N SER A 476 2.76 -11.49 -12.35
CA SER A 476 1.37 -11.59 -11.91
C SER A 476 0.57 -10.39 -12.44
N ASN A 477 -0.46 -10.67 -13.22
CA ASN A 477 -1.43 -9.68 -13.69
C ASN A 477 -2.58 -9.47 -12.69
N LYS A 478 -2.45 -9.98 -11.46
CA LYS A 478 -3.44 -9.73 -10.42
C LYS A 478 -3.30 -8.31 -9.93
N ASP A 479 -4.38 -7.58 -10.00
CA ASP A 479 -4.52 -6.25 -9.39
C ASP A 479 -4.65 -6.44 -7.86
N LEU A 480 -3.51 -6.40 -7.16
CA LEU A 480 -3.44 -6.59 -5.72
C LEU A 480 -3.13 -5.24 -5.06
N PRO A 481 -3.77 -4.94 -3.90
CA PRO A 481 -3.55 -3.68 -3.23
C PRO A 481 -2.13 -3.56 -2.68
N HIS A 482 -1.58 -2.36 -2.72
CA HIS A 482 -0.34 -1.98 -2.08
C HIS A 482 -0.59 -1.09 -0.85
N CYS A 483 0.48 -0.65 -0.18
CA CYS A 483 0.36 0.09 1.07
C CYS A 483 -0.51 1.35 0.94
N ALA A 484 -0.38 2.11 -0.16
CA ALA A 484 -1.08 3.36 -0.35
C ALA A 484 -2.59 3.21 -0.64
N ASP A 485 -3.04 2.02 -1.05
CA ASP A 485 -4.48 1.77 -1.27
C ASP A 485 -5.24 1.69 0.06
N CYS A 486 -4.54 1.28 1.14
CA CYS A 486 -5.12 1.20 2.47
C CYS A 486 -4.80 2.42 3.33
N HIS A 487 -3.60 3.01 3.18
CA HIS A 487 -3.11 4.09 4.02
C HIS A 487 -3.11 5.47 3.36
N SER A 488 -3.56 5.56 2.10
CA SER A 488 -3.39 6.72 1.24
C SER A 488 -1.90 7.04 0.93
N SER A 489 -1.64 8.03 0.07
CA SER A 489 -0.27 8.39 -0.32
C SER A 489 0.26 9.55 0.50
N HIS A 490 -0.43 10.70 0.45
CA HIS A 490 0.03 11.93 1.11
C HIS A 490 -0.72 12.23 2.41
N THR A 491 -1.93 11.68 2.61
CA THR A 491 -2.76 11.90 3.81
C THR A 491 -2.66 10.76 4.83
N ILE A 492 -1.51 10.06 4.89
CA ILE A 492 -1.31 8.92 5.79
C ILE A 492 -1.71 9.29 7.22
N ALA A 493 -2.84 8.72 7.69
CA ALA A 493 -3.39 9.04 8.99
C ALA A 493 -2.73 8.22 10.12
N GLU A 494 -2.82 8.72 11.35
CA GLU A 494 -2.43 7.99 12.54
C GLU A 494 -3.44 6.86 12.80
N VAL A 495 -2.98 5.62 12.85
CA VAL A 495 -3.83 4.42 12.89
C VAL A 495 -4.75 4.37 14.11
N GLU A 496 -4.34 4.99 15.22
CA GLU A 496 -5.12 5.02 16.47
C GLU A 496 -6.15 6.16 16.52
N LYS A 497 -6.20 7.04 15.52
CA LYS A 497 -7.16 8.15 15.48
C LYS A 497 -8.49 7.74 14.87
N ASP A 498 -9.53 8.40 15.37
CA ASP A 498 -10.93 8.19 14.99
C ASP A 498 -11.13 8.23 13.46
N GLN A 499 -10.43 9.11 12.77
CA GLN A 499 -10.53 9.28 11.33
C GLN A 499 -10.10 8.02 10.57
N PHE A 500 -8.90 7.48 10.87
CA PHE A 500 -8.43 6.24 10.23
C PHE A 500 -9.36 5.07 10.56
N MET A 501 -9.81 4.99 11.80
CA MET A 501 -10.72 3.94 12.27
C MET A 501 -12.10 4.01 11.60
N THR A 502 -12.53 5.17 11.16
CA THR A 502 -13.78 5.34 10.39
C THR A 502 -13.62 5.02 8.90
N GLU A 503 -12.43 5.14 8.36
CA GLU A 503 -12.14 4.95 6.94
C GLU A 503 -11.77 3.50 6.57
N VAL A 504 -11.16 2.75 7.49
CA VAL A 504 -10.59 1.41 7.21
C VAL A 504 -11.59 0.42 6.61
N THR A 505 -12.83 0.42 7.08
CA THR A 505 -13.87 -0.47 6.54
C THR A 505 -14.28 -0.06 5.13
N HIS A 506 -14.30 1.26 4.85
CA HIS A 506 -14.59 1.77 3.53
C HIS A 506 -13.47 1.39 2.55
N GLN A 507 -12.21 1.52 2.95
CA GLN A 507 -11.06 1.15 2.12
C GLN A 507 -11.08 -0.34 1.74
N CYS A 508 -11.37 -1.25 2.67
CA CYS A 508 -11.59 -2.66 2.33
C CYS A 508 -12.76 -2.84 1.34
N GLY A 509 -13.82 -2.05 1.51
CA GLY A 509 -15.03 -2.07 0.70
C GLY A 509 -14.82 -1.63 -0.75
N THR A 510 -13.79 -0.83 -1.06
CA THR A 510 -13.51 -0.40 -2.44
C THR A 510 -13.25 -1.58 -3.39
N CYS A 511 -12.62 -2.65 -2.89
CA CYS A 511 -12.38 -3.89 -3.63
C CYS A 511 -13.33 -5.02 -3.21
N HIS A 512 -13.75 -5.05 -1.94
CA HIS A 512 -14.59 -6.08 -1.34
C HIS A 512 -16.00 -5.56 -1.03
N GLU A 513 -16.65 -4.86 -1.98
CA GLU A 513 -17.95 -4.18 -1.81
C GLU A 513 -19.01 -5.10 -1.19
N HIS A 514 -19.23 -6.27 -1.78
CA HIS A 514 -20.23 -7.21 -1.27
C HIS A 514 -19.95 -7.68 0.17
N LEU A 515 -18.67 -7.87 0.53
CA LEU A 515 -18.31 -8.29 1.89
C LEU A 515 -18.45 -7.13 2.89
N ALA A 516 -18.15 -5.91 2.47
CA ALA A 516 -18.38 -4.71 3.26
C ALA A 516 -19.87 -4.51 3.53
N ASP A 517 -20.74 -4.63 2.51
CA ASP A 517 -22.19 -4.52 2.66
C ASP A 517 -22.73 -5.54 3.65
N THR A 518 -22.32 -6.82 3.52
CA THR A 518 -22.76 -7.86 4.45
C THR A 518 -22.26 -7.63 5.87
N TYR A 519 -21.03 -7.14 6.04
CA TYR A 519 -20.50 -6.73 7.34
C TYR A 519 -21.31 -5.58 7.95
N LEU A 520 -21.64 -4.54 7.18
CA LEU A 520 -22.41 -3.37 7.65
C LEU A 520 -23.84 -3.75 8.09
N GLU A 521 -24.38 -4.87 7.65
CA GLU A 521 -25.64 -5.42 8.14
C GLU A 521 -25.52 -6.15 9.48
N THR A 522 -24.31 -6.49 9.95
CA THR A 522 -24.06 -7.11 11.27
C THR A 522 -24.22 -6.11 12.42
N MET A 523 -24.26 -6.62 13.65
CA MET A 523 -24.23 -5.76 14.85
C MET A 523 -22.94 -4.93 14.94
N HIS A 524 -21.80 -5.51 14.59
CA HIS A 524 -20.52 -4.80 14.57
C HIS A 524 -20.55 -3.64 13.57
N GLY A 525 -20.95 -3.90 12.32
CA GLY A 525 -21.03 -2.88 11.30
C GLY A 525 -22.03 -1.76 11.61
N LYS A 526 -23.20 -2.10 12.19
CA LYS A 526 -24.20 -1.10 12.60
C LYS A 526 -23.73 -0.23 13.76
N ALA A 527 -23.10 -0.84 14.75
CA ALA A 527 -22.50 -0.10 15.86
C ALA A 527 -21.39 0.83 15.37
N TYR A 528 -20.54 0.35 14.45
CA TYR A 528 -19.51 1.12 13.79
C TYR A 528 -20.09 2.33 13.03
N GLN A 529 -21.13 2.13 12.19
CA GLN A 529 -21.80 3.22 11.47
C GLN A 529 -22.39 4.29 12.39
N LEU A 530 -22.78 3.91 13.61
CA LEU A 530 -23.29 4.83 14.64
C LEU A 530 -22.18 5.43 15.52
N GLY A 531 -20.91 5.35 15.08
CA GLY A 531 -19.77 5.99 15.73
C GLY A 531 -19.18 5.21 16.90
N TYR A 532 -19.51 3.93 17.08
CA TYR A 532 -18.88 3.10 18.11
C TYR A 532 -17.61 2.44 17.55
N LEU A 533 -16.47 3.08 17.76
CA LEU A 533 -15.18 2.71 17.16
C LEU A 533 -14.55 1.45 17.77
N ASP A 534 -14.96 1.03 18.97
CA ASP A 534 -14.53 -0.25 19.56
C ASP A 534 -15.25 -1.46 18.93
N ALA A 535 -16.24 -1.25 18.05
CA ALA A 535 -16.84 -2.35 17.30
C ALA A 535 -15.78 -3.02 16.40
N ALA A 536 -15.76 -4.36 16.39
CA ALA A 536 -14.83 -5.11 15.57
C ALA A 536 -14.96 -4.76 14.08
N LYS A 537 -13.86 -4.42 13.43
CA LYS A 537 -13.74 -4.08 12.01
C LYS A 537 -13.18 -5.26 11.23
N CYS A 538 -13.05 -5.12 9.92
CA CYS A 538 -12.47 -6.15 9.05
C CYS A 538 -11.10 -6.62 9.54
N SER A 539 -10.21 -5.67 9.89
CA SER A 539 -8.86 -5.94 10.38
C SER A 539 -8.80 -6.66 11.72
N ASP A 540 -9.81 -6.50 12.58
CA ASP A 540 -9.83 -7.16 13.90
C ASP A 540 -10.04 -8.67 13.78
N CYS A 541 -10.74 -9.10 12.71
CA CYS A 541 -10.96 -10.50 12.41
C CYS A 541 -9.90 -11.07 11.45
N HIS A 542 -9.61 -10.35 10.36
CA HIS A 542 -8.77 -10.84 9.26
C HIS A 542 -7.28 -10.50 9.44
N GLY A 543 -6.92 -9.67 10.42
CA GLY A 543 -5.61 -9.05 10.51
C GLY A 543 -5.49 -7.84 9.59
N ALA A 544 -4.43 -7.03 9.80
CA ALA A 544 -4.23 -5.80 9.03
C ALA A 544 -3.23 -5.99 7.88
N HIS A 545 -2.06 -6.55 8.15
CA HIS A 545 -0.97 -6.66 7.17
C HIS A 545 -0.71 -8.11 6.73
N MET A 546 -0.91 -9.09 7.62
CA MET A 546 -0.80 -10.51 7.31
C MET A 546 -2.21 -11.10 7.18
N ILE A 547 -2.90 -10.76 6.09
CA ILE A 547 -4.23 -11.28 5.79
C ILE A 547 -4.06 -12.61 5.06
N LEU A 548 -4.46 -13.70 5.71
CA LEU A 548 -4.29 -15.06 5.20
C LEU A 548 -5.62 -15.65 4.74
N ALA A 549 -5.56 -16.58 3.80
CA ALA A 549 -6.74 -17.32 3.39
C ALA A 549 -7.32 -18.11 4.57
N ASN A 550 -8.64 -18.31 4.59
CA ASN A 550 -9.34 -19.00 5.69
C ASN A 550 -8.91 -20.46 5.91
N ASN A 551 -8.33 -21.09 4.89
CA ASN A 551 -7.79 -22.44 4.95
C ASN A 551 -6.31 -22.50 5.37
N ASP A 552 -5.64 -21.35 5.54
CA ASP A 552 -4.28 -21.30 6.05
C ASP A 552 -4.28 -21.59 7.57
N PRO A 553 -3.44 -22.51 8.06
CA PRO A 553 -3.37 -22.83 9.49
C PRO A 553 -3.04 -21.64 10.40
N ASN A 554 -2.35 -20.62 9.87
CA ASN A 554 -1.98 -19.41 10.61
C ASN A 554 -2.99 -18.27 10.47
N SER A 555 -4.05 -18.45 9.66
CA SER A 555 -5.09 -17.44 9.50
C SER A 555 -5.82 -17.21 10.81
N THR A 556 -6.02 -15.96 11.18
CA THR A 556 -6.79 -15.56 12.38
C THR A 556 -8.25 -16.03 12.32
N ILE A 557 -8.81 -16.19 11.12
CA ILE A 557 -10.16 -16.72 10.88
C ILE A 557 -10.14 -18.20 10.49
N GLY A 558 -8.97 -18.83 10.45
CA GLY A 558 -8.82 -20.26 10.23
C GLY A 558 -9.43 -21.07 11.37
N PHE A 559 -9.86 -22.31 11.09
CA PHE A 559 -10.55 -23.19 12.04
C PHE A 559 -9.86 -23.29 13.41
N ASN A 560 -8.51 -23.32 13.42
CA ASN A 560 -7.73 -23.46 14.66
C ASN A 560 -7.67 -22.18 15.50
N ASN A 561 -7.80 -21.00 14.88
CA ASN A 561 -7.50 -19.72 15.51
C ASN A 561 -8.74 -18.83 15.71
N ILE A 562 -9.85 -19.14 15.03
CA ILE A 562 -11.05 -18.29 15.02
C ILE A 562 -11.66 -18.10 16.41
N VAL A 563 -11.57 -19.12 17.29
CA VAL A 563 -12.05 -19.03 18.67
C VAL A 563 -11.25 -17.96 19.42
N GLU A 564 -9.92 -18.04 19.37
CA GLU A 564 -9.02 -17.05 19.99
C GLU A 564 -9.25 -15.65 19.44
N THR A 565 -9.46 -15.54 18.13
CA THR A 565 -9.78 -14.25 17.49
C THR A 565 -11.08 -13.64 18.03
N CYS A 566 -12.13 -14.44 18.23
CA CYS A 566 -13.36 -13.97 18.85
C CYS A 566 -13.17 -13.63 20.34
N GLN A 567 -12.33 -14.39 21.05
CA GLN A 567 -12.03 -14.20 22.47
C GLN A 567 -11.33 -12.90 22.80
N LYS A 568 -10.68 -12.24 21.85
CA LYS A 568 -10.09 -10.90 22.04
C LYS A 568 -11.11 -9.86 22.56
N CYS A 569 -12.38 -10.03 22.21
CA CYS A 569 -13.47 -9.14 22.63
C CYS A 569 -14.58 -9.90 23.38
N HIS A 570 -14.76 -11.19 23.11
CA HIS A 570 -15.76 -12.07 23.66
C HIS A 570 -15.11 -13.19 24.49
N GLU A 571 -14.64 -12.86 25.70
CA GLU A 571 -13.81 -13.73 26.56
C GLU A 571 -14.27 -15.20 26.66
N ASP A 572 -15.59 -15.46 26.66
CA ASP A 572 -16.19 -16.79 26.75
C ASP A 572 -16.57 -17.38 25.38
N ALA A 573 -16.09 -16.85 24.27
CA ALA A 573 -16.38 -17.38 22.94
C ALA A 573 -15.93 -18.83 22.81
N ASN A 574 -16.76 -19.67 22.19
CA ASN A 574 -16.54 -21.09 21.99
C ASN A 574 -16.71 -21.46 20.51
N GLU A 575 -16.38 -22.69 20.13
CA GLU A 575 -16.48 -23.18 18.75
C GLU A 575 -17.88 -23.01 18.13
N ARG A 576 -18.95 -23.13 18.91
CA ARG A 576 -20.32 -22.93 18.38
C ARG A 576 -20.59 -21.46 18.10
N PHE A 577 -20.05 -20.54 18.92
CA PHE A 577 -20.16 -19.11 18.72
C PHE A 577 -19.49 -18.67 17.41
N THR A 578 -18.35 -19.26 17.07
CA THR A 578 -17.65 -18.96 15.82
C THR A 578 -18.39 -19.38 14.55
N GLY A 579 -19.45 -20.21 14.71
CA GLY A 579 -20.40 -20.49 13.64
C GLY A 579 -21.36 -19.34 13.31
N TYR A 580 -21.22 -18.15 13.93
CA TYR A 580 -21.89 -16.93 13.50
C TYR A 580 -21.43 -16.51 12.11
N LEU A 581 -22.37 -16.23 11.22
CA LEU A 581 -22.09 -15.94 9.81
C LEU A 581 -21.97 -14.43 9.60
N THR A 582 -20.75 -13.91 9.62
CA THR A 582 -20.44 -12.47 9.50
C THR A 582 -20.73 -11.89 8.12
N HIS A 583 -20.59 -12.70 7.06
CA HIS A 583 -20.82 -12.29 5.67
C HIS A 583 -22.03 -13.00 5.03
N ALA A 584 -22.99 -13.45 5.85
CA ALA A 584 -24.18 -14.09 5.34
C ALA A 584 -25.14 -13.08 4.72
N THR A 585 -25.70 -13.44 3.59
CA THR A 585 -26.76 -12.70 2.92
C THR A 585 -28.03 -13.55 2.86
N HIS A 586 -29.20 -12.90 2.98
CA HIS A 586 -30.49 -13.53 2.78
C HIS A 586 -30.92 -13.60 1.31
N HIS A 587 -30.04 -13.22 0.38
CA HIS A 587 -30.29 -13.28 -1.07
C HIS A 587 -29.77 -14.55 -1.74
N ASP A 588 -28.94 -15.34 -1.05
CA ASP A 588 -28.36 -16.58 -1.59
C ASP A 588 -29.07 -17.83 -1.05
N PRO A 589 -29.96 -18.47 -1.84
CA PRO A 589 -30.70 -19.66 -1.41
C PRO A 589 -29.84 -20.91 -1.35
N VAL A 590 -28.70 -20.94 -2.04
CA VAL A 590 -27.84 -22.12 -2.10
C VAL A 590 -26.91 -22.17 -0.88
N ARG A 591 -26.25 -21.05 -0.59
CA ARG A 591 -25.28 -20.98 0.51
C ARG A 591 -25.95 -20.79 1.87
N TYR A 592 -27.08 -20.04 1.92
CA TYR A 592 -27.76 -19.69 3.16
C TYR A 592 -29.28 -19.97 3.11
N PRO A 593 -29.73 -21.23 2.84
CA PRO A 593 -31.12 -21.53 2.58
C PRO A 593 -32.05 -21.13 3.74
N ILE A 594 -31.67 -21.37 4.99
CA ILE A 594 -32.48 -21.04 6.16
C ILE A 594 -32.72 -19.54 6.27
N LEU A 595 -31.68 -18.71 6.08
CA LEU A 595 -31.80 -17.24 6.07
C LEU A 595 -32.70 -16.76 4.93
N TYR A 596 -32.53 -17.32 3.74
CA TYR A 596 -33.32 -16.99 2.56
C TYR A 596 -34.83 -17.27 2.80
N TYR A 597 -35.18 -18.49 3.21
CA TYR A 597 -36.60 -18.83 3.45
C TYR A 597 -37.18 -18.07 4.62
N THR A 598 -36.41 -17.83 5.70
CA THR A 598 -36.87 -17.00 6.81
C THR A 598 -37.18 -15.58 6.37
N TYR A 599 -36.32 -14.97 5.57
CA TYR A 599 -36.53 -13.64 5.03
C TYR A 599 -37.79 -13.56 4.17
N TRP A 600 -37.93 -14.46 3.22
CA TRP A 600 -39.09 -14.46 2.33
C TRP A 600 -40.38 -14.76 3.08
N THR A 601 -40.38 -15.66 4.07
CA THR A 601 -41.56 -15.94 4.93
C THR A 601 -41.99 -14.69 5.69
N MET A 602 -41.04 -13.96 6.30
CA MET A 602 -41.37 -12.73 7.02
C MET A 602 -41.78 -11.59 6.06
N THR A 603 -41.19 -11.52 4.90
CA THR A 603 -41.57 -10.55 3.85
C THR A 603 -43.01 -10.83 3.34
N LEU A 604 -43.32 -12.07 3.05
CA LEU A 604 -44.69 -12.48 2.63
C LEU A 604 -45.72 -12.21 3.73
N LEU A 605 -45.34 -12.47 4.99
CA LEU A 605 -46.20 -12.14 6.12
C LEU A 605 -46.46 -10.64 6.20
N LEU A 606 -45.43 -9.82 6.11
CA LEU A 606 -45.55 -8.36 6.12
C LEU A 606 -46.44 -7.88 4.97
N VAL A 607 -46.17 -8.29 3.74
CA VAL A 607 -46.94 -7.91 2.56
C VAL A 607 -48.38 -8.38 2.68
N GLY A 608 -48.59 -9.62 3.13
CA GLY A 608 -49.93 -10.19 3.33
C GLY A 608 -50.77 -9.39 4.35
N VAL A 609 -50.20 -9.08 5.52
CA VAL A 609 -50.86 -8.28 6.55
C VAL A 609 -51.21 -6.89 6.02
N PHE A 610 -50.29 -6.19 5.39
CA PHE A 610 -50.57 -4.82 4.87
C PHE A 610 -51.49 -4.83 3.66
N THR A 611 -51.45 -5.83 2.81
CA THR A 611 -52.42 -5.99 1.71
C THR A 611 -53.83 -6.20 2.27
N PHE A 612 -53.95 -7.11 3.23
CA PHE A 612 -55.26 -7.39 3.85
C PHE A 612 -55.85 -6.15 4.52
N PHE A 613 -55.12 -5.52 5.43
CA PHE A 613 -55.61 -4.33 6.16
C PHE A 613 -55.70 -3.11 5.25
N GLY A 614 -54.83 -2.95 4.29
CA GLY A 614 -54.86 -1.86 3.27
C GLY A 614 -56.14 -1.96 2.42
N LEU A 615 -56.45 -3.13 1.89
CA LEU A 615 -57.71 -3.37 1.17
C LEU A 615 -58.93 -3.17 2.06
N HIS A 616 -58.85 -3.67 3.30
CA HIS A 616 -59.92 -3.48 4.27
C HIS A 616 -60.16 -1.98 4.53
N LEU A 617 -59.15 -1.20 4.76
CA LEU A 617 -59.21 0.24 5.00
C LEU A 617 -59.74 0.99 3.79
N LEU A 618 -59.24 0.68 2.58
CA LEU A 618 -59.70 1.27 1.33
C LEU A 618 -61.19 1.07 1.09
N MET A 619 -61.73 -0.09 1.47
CA MET A 619 -63.17 -0.40 1.37
C MET A 619 -63.94 0.24 2.50
N TRP A 620 -63.38 0.33 3.70
CA TRP A 620 -64.02 0.87 4.89
C TRP A 620 -64.19 2.38 4.86
N LEU A 621 -63.14 3.15 4.43
CA LEU A 621 -63.11 4.63 4.43
C LEU A 621 -64.30 5.27 3.67
N PRO A 622 -64.57 4.91 2.41
CA PRO A 622 -65.67 5.55 1.66
C PRO A 622 -67.04 5.30 2.32
N ARG A 623 -67.19 4.13 2.89
CA ARG A 623 -68.45 3.82 3.62
C ARG A 623 -68.57 4.58 4.92
N SER A 624 -67.55 4.67 5.72
CA SER A 624 -67.50 5.44 6.96
C SER A 624 -67.80 6.91 6.70
N PHE A 625 -67.16 7.51 5.69
CA PHE A 625 -67.45 8.89 5.34
C PHE A 625 -68.91 9.12 4.90
N ARG A 626 -69.50 8.22 4.13
CA ARG A 626 -70.92 8.26 3.76
C ARG A 626 -71.84 8.20 4.98
N GLU A 627 -71.57 7.31 5.91
CA GLU A 627 -72.31 7.18 7.17
C GLU A 627 -72.15 8.43 8.07
N LEU A 628 -70.95 8.92 8.22
CA LEU A 628 -70.68 10.20 8.94
C LEU A 628 -71.43 11.37 8.35
N LYS A 629 -71.48 11.49 7.02
CA LYS A 629 -72.22 12.52 6.31
C LYS A 629 -73.74 12.37 6.57
N LYS A 630 -74.29 11.19 6.56
CA LYS A 630 -75.65 10.93 6.91
C LYS A 630 -75.99 11.30 8.37
N ARG A 631 -75.14 10.96 9.34
CA ARG A 631 -75.32 11.28 10.74
C ARG A 631 -75.24 12.78 11.07
N ARG A 632 -74.53 13.58 10.28
CA ARG A 632 -74.54 15.06 10.45
C ARG A 632 -75.88 15.75 10.17
N PHE A 633 -76.79 15.11 9.45
CA PHE A 633 -78.15 15.62 9.13
C PHE A 633 -79.27 15.11 10.06
N HIS A 634 -78.94 14.17 10.98
CA HIS A 634 -79.89 13.70 11.99
C HIS A 634 -79.40 14.13 13.37
N THR A 635 -80.10 15.05 13.99
CA THR A 635 -79.93 15.41 15.42
C THR A 635 -80.28 14.20 16.25
N VAL A 636 -79.26 13.56 16.85
CA VAL A 636 -79.45 12.43 17.76
C VAL A 636 -79.77 12.99 19.13
N ASP A 637 -80.90 12.64 19.61
CA ASP A 637 -81.41 12.89 20.99
C ASP A 637 -80.35 12.43 22.00
N THR A 638 -79.65 13.33 22.68
CA THR A 638 -78.55 13.07 23.56
C THR A 638 -78.91 12.58 24.92
N ASP A 639 -80.16 12.61 25.28
CA ASP A 639 -80.66 12.38 26.65
C ASP A 639 -80.73 10.88 27.02
N LYS A 640 -80.50 9.94 26.14
CA LYS A 640 -80.57 8.49 26.39
C LYS A 640 -79.25 7.72 26.12
N ARG A 641 -78.06 8.34 26.21
CA ARG A 641 -76.81 7.65 26.05
C ARG A 641 -76.32 6.99 27.36
N TYR A 642 -76.40 5.70 27.47
CA TYR A 642 -75.68 4.95 28.52
C TYR A 642 -74.21 4.79 28.15
N PHE A 643 -73.36 5.40 28.96
CA PHE A 643 -71.93 5.23 28.80
C PHE A 643 -71.46 3.97 29.55
N VAL A 644 -70.88 3.04 28.89
CA VAL A 644 -70.26 1.86 29.49
C VAL A 644 -68.77 2.05 29.62
N GLN A 645 -68.29 1.89 30.86
CA GLN A 645 -66.80 1.94 31.06
C GLN A 645 -66.14 0.78 30.30
N ARG A 646 -65.39 1.14 29.23
CA ARG A 646 -64.72 0.17 28.38
C ARG A 646 -63.42 -0.33 29.01
N PHE A 647 -62.64 0.59 29.63
CA PHE A 647 -61.37 0.33 30.31
C PHE A 647 -61.32 0.90 31.72
N THR A 648 -60.78 0.13 32.63
CA THR A 648 -60.51 0.55 34.02
C THR A 648 -59.31 1.52 34.04
N THR A 649 -59.15 2.29 35.13
CA THR A 649 -58.00 3.20 35.31
C THR A 649 -56.68 2.47 35.25
N ALA A 650 -56.58 1.28 35.82
CA ALA A 650 -55.36 0.44 35.74
C ALA A 650 -55.03 0.06 34.28
N GLN A 651 -56.04 -0.34 33.48
CA GLN A 651 -55.80 -0.66 32.06
C GLN A 651 -55.33 0.57 31.24
N ARG A 652 -55.88 1.75 31.56
CA ARG A 652 -55.43 2.99 30.89
C ARG A 652 -53.98 3.30 31.22
N TRP A 653 -53.55 3.20 32.49
CA TRP A 653 -52.17 3.40 32.88
C TRP A 653 -51.22 2.35 32.28
N THR A 654 -51.64 1.07 32.27
CA THR A 654 -50.90 0.03 31.57
C THR A 654 -50.67 0.40 30.10
N HIS A 655 -51.70 0.93 29.43
CA HIS A 655 -51.62 1.33 28.04
C HIS A 655 -50.62 2.50 27.82
N VAL A 656 -50.58 3.47 28.76
CA VAL A 656 -49.59 4.53 28.73
C VAL A 656 -48.16 3.95 28.81
N PHE A 657 -47.91 2.99 29.70
CA PHE A 657 -46.59 2.32 29.78
C PHE A 657 -46.31 1.52 28.52
N VAL A 658 -47.29 0.88 27.89
CA VAL A 658 -47.16 0.23 26.58
C VAL A 658 -46.70 1.26 25.52
N ILE A 659 -47.35 2.40 25.43
CA ILE A 659 -47.02 3.43 24.45
C ILE A 659 -45.58 3.90 24.65
N ILE A 660 -45.17 4.28 25.87
CA ILE A 660 -43.85 4.80 26.18
C ILE A 660 -42.79 3.75 25.86
N SER A 661 -42.93 2.54 26.34
CA SER A 661 -41.96 1.47 26.13
C SER A 661 -41.86 1.06 24.64
N PHE A 662 -43.03 0.99 23.96
CA PHE A 662 -43.07 0.67 22.52
C PHE A 662 -42.38 1.74 21.69
N LEU A 663 -42.63 3.04 21.91
CA LEU A 663 -42.00 4.13 21.19
C LEU A 663 -40.48 4.16 21.46
N SER A 664 -40.07 3.87 22.70
CA SER A 664 -38.65 3.76 23.06
C SER A 664 -37.97 2.60 22.34
N LEU A 665 -38.63 1.43 22.29
CA LEU A 665 -38.12 0.26 21.53
C LEU A 665 -38.09 0.51 20.04
N ALA A 666 -39.15 1.14 19.49
CA ALA A 666 -39.21 1.50 18.07
C ALA A 666 -38.10 2.48 17.70
N LEU A 667 -37.94 3.57 18.46
CA LEU A 667 -36.93 4.58 18.19
C LEU A 667 -35.51 3.99 18.20
N THR A 668 -35.16 3.28 19.25
CA THR A 668 -33.81 2.70 19.40
C THR A 668 -33.55 1.53 18.43
N GLY A 669 -34.58 0.74 18.11
CA GLY A 669 -34.47 -0.34 17.13
C GLY A 669 -34.36 0.18 15.69
N MET A 670 -35.15 1.18 15.32
CA MET A 670 -35.10 1.81 13.99
C MET A 670 -33.79 2.60 13.77
N MET A 671 -33.27 3.27 14.82
CA MET A 671 -31.93 3.86 14.79
C MET A 671 -30.86 2.81 14.40
N LEU A 672 -30.87 1.66 15.01
CA LEU A 672 -29.92 0.58 14.68
C LEU A 672 -30.19 -0.02 13.29
N LYS A 673 -31.45 -0.13 12.88
CA LYS A 673 -31.83 -0.64 11.54
C LYS A 673 -31.35 0.28 10.43
N PHE A 674 -31.46 1.59 10.62
CA PHE A 674 -31.08 2.63 9.66
C PHE A 674 -29.79 3.37 10.04
N SER A 675 -28.82 2.61 10.57
CA SER A 675 -27.54 3.13 11.08
C SER A 675 -26.74 3.99 10.08
N SER A 676 -26.91 3.78 8.78
CA SER A 676 -26.30 4.58 7.72
C SER A 676 -26.94 5.95 7.50
N MET A 677 -28.15 6.20 8.08
CA MET A 677 -28.88 7.44 7.86
C MET A 677 -28.44 8.54 8.85
N PRO A 678 -28.34 9.81 8.41
CA PRO A 678 -27.90 10.93 9.28
C PRO A 678 -28.75 11.09 10.53
N TRP A 679 -30.09 10.91 10.44
CA TRP A 679 -30.97 11.01 11.60
C TRP A 679 -30.69 9.94 12.67
N ALA A 680 -30.24 8.74 12.26
CA ALA A 680 -29.92 7.69 13.20
C ALA A 680 -28.66 8.03 14.02
N ASN A 681 -27.64 8.61 13.37
CA ASN A 681 -26.44 9.17 14.03
C ASN A 681 -26.78 10.32 14.98
N PHE A 682 -27.67 11.21 14.57
CA PHE A 682 -28.16 12.30 15.43
C PHE A 682 -28.85 11.77 16.69
N ILE A 683 -29.76 10.80 16.57
CA ILE A 683 -30.43 10.16 17.69
C ILE A 683 -29.44 9.40 18.57
N ALA A 684 -28.49 8.67 17.97
CA ALA A 684 -27.45 7.97 18.74
C ALA A 684 -26.66 8.97 19.59
N GLY A 685 -26.24 10.11 19.00
CA GLY A 685 -25.54 11.18 19.73
C GLY A 685 -26.37 11.77 20.87
N LEU A 686 -27.67 12.05 20.63
CA LEU A 686 -28.60 12.57 21.62
C LEU A 686 -28.79 11.62 22.82
N LEU A 687 -28.77 10.30 22.57
CA LEU A 687 -28.94 9.28 23.61
C LEU A 687 -27.62 8.95 24.34
N GLY A 688 -26.49 9.56 23.96
CA GLY A 688 -25.19 9.28 24.56
C GLY A 688 -24.44 8.09 23.93
N GLY A 689 -24.68 7.84 22.64
CA GLY A 689 -24.05 6.79 21.83
C GLY A 689 -24.79 5.46 21.84
N VAL A 690 -24.26 4.52 21.05
CA VAL A 690 -24.88 3.19 20.82
C VAL A 690 -25.03 2.38 22.10
N LYS A 691 -24.07 2.43 23.01
CA LYS A 691 -24.11 1.72 24.31
C LYS A 691 -25.28 2.21 25.17
N ALA A 692 -25.45 3.53 25.28
CA ALA A 692 -26.55 4.14 26.04
C ALA A 692 -27.90 3.81 25.37
N ALA A 693 -28.03 3.96 24.06
CA ALA A 693 -29.22 3.59 23.31
C ALA A 693 -29.59 2.10 23.49
N GLY A 694 -28.60 1.21 23.51
CA GLY A 694 -28.78 -0.21 23.83
C GLY A 694 -29.30 -0.43 25.26
N THR A 695 -28.87 0.38 26.23
CA THR A 695 -29.40 0.33 27.61
C THR A 695 -30.83 0.80 27.66
N PHE A 696 -31.19 1.90 26.97
CA PHE A 696 -32.60 2.35 26.84
C PHE A 696 -33.45 1.28 26.19
N HIS A 697 -32.99 0.62 25.13
CA HIS A 697 -33.73 -0.48 24.49
C HIS A 697 -34.01 -1.63 25.44
N ARG A 698 -32.99 -2.07 26.18
CA ARG A 698 -33.13 -3.17 27.16
C ARG A 698 -34.05 -2.78 28.31
N THR A 699 -33.97 -1.55 28.83
CA THR A 699 -34.85 -1.05 29.90
C THR A 699 -36.30 -1.01 29.42
N ALA A 700 -36.56 -0.50 28.23
CA ALA A 700 -37.89 -0.49 27.63
C ALA A 700 -38.43 -1.90 27.41
N ALA A 701 -37.58 -2.85 27.01
CA ALA A 701 -37.92 -4.25 26.88
C ALA A 701 -38.34 -4.86 28.22
N VAL A 702 -37.62 -4.60 29.31
CA VAL A 702 -37.97 -5.06 30.65
C VAL A 702 -39.35 -4.51 31.07
N VAL A 703 -39.63 -3.24 30.81
CA VAL A 703 -40.97 -2.64 31.07
C VAL A 703 -42.03 -3.34 30.24
N THR A 704 -41.77 -3.61 28.96
CA THR A 704 -42.68 -4.30 28.04
C THR A 704 -43.00 -5.71 28.54
N PHE A 705 -42.03 -6.47 28.99
CA PHE A 705 -42.27 -7.79 29.59
C PHE A 705 -42.99 -7.69 30.92
N GLY A 706 -42.66 -6.71 31.73
CA GLY A 706 -43.28 -6.46 33.01
C GLY A 706 -44.79 -6.29 32.87
N TYR A 707 -45.26 -5.41 31.97
CA TYR A 707 -46.69 -5.22 31.78
C TYR A 707 -47.34 -6.42 31.09
N PHE A 708 -46.66 -7.14 30.23
CA PHE A 708 -47.20 -8.36 29.61
C PHE A 708 -47.45 -9.45 30.67
N ILE A 709 -46.51 -9.70 31.55
CA ILE A 709 -46.67 -10.62 32.68
C ILE A 709 -47.80 -10.15 33.63
N PHE A 710 -47.80 -8.83 33.92
CA PHE A 710 -48.84 -8.22 34.71
C PHE A 710 -50.23 -8.42 34.07
N HIS A 711 -50.34 -8.28 32.78
CA HIS A 711 -51.58 -8.50 32.03
C HIS A 711 -52.02 -9.97 32.14
N ILE A 712 -51.16 -10.92 31.95
CA ILE A 712 -51.47 -12.37 32.14
C ILE A 712 -51.93 -12.61 33.58
N PHE A 713 -51.24 -12.04 34.57
CA PHE A 713 -51.64 -12.15 35.96
C PHE A 713 -53.05 -11.58 36.21
N THR A 714 -53.35 -10.41 35.61
CA THR A 714 -54.71 -9.82 35.75
C THR A 714 -55.78 -10.67 35.08
N LEU A 715 -55.51 -11.33 33.97
CA LEU A 715 -56.43 -12.28 33.33
C LEU A 715 -56.68 -13.50 34.22
N ILE A 716 -55.66 -14.07 34.82
CA ILE A 716 -55.77 -15.20 35.75
C ILE A 716 -56.58 -14.79 36.97
N ARG A 717 -56.31 -13.58 37.53
CA ARG A 717 -57.07 -13.03 38.65
C ARG A 717 -58.56 -12.80 38.30
N PHE A 718 -58.80 -12.23 37.08
CA PHE A 718 -60.18 -12.04 36.58
C PHE A 718 -60.92 -13.37 36.43
N LYS A 719 -60.32 -14.40 35.86
CA LYS A 719 -60.86 -15.75 35.76
C LYS A 719 -61.21 -16.28 37.11
N ARG A 720 -60.30 -16.18 38.10
CA ARG A 720 -60.52 -16.63 39.46
C ARG A 720 -61.70 -15.87 40.15
N LYS A 721 -61.72 -14.55 40.03
CA LYS A 721 -62.76 -13.68 40.64
C LYS A 721 -64.16 -13.94 40.08
N LYS A 722 -64.23 -14.19 38.76
CA LYS A 722 -65.51 -14.47 38.07
C LYS A 722 -65.88 -15.96 38.00
N ARG A 723 -65.09 -16.84 38.58
CA ARG A 723 -65.23 -18.30 38.54
C ARG A 723 -65.40 -18.85 37.13
N LEU A 724 -64.76 -18.25 36.12
CA LEU A 724 -64.84 -18.67 34.73
C LEU A 724 -64.02 -19.93 34.48
N THR A 725 -64.47 -20.79 33.58
CA THR A 725 -63.64 -21.82 32.97
C THR A 725 -62.62 -21.19 31.98
N TRP A 726 -61.59 -21.92 31.66
CA TRP A 726 -60.64 -21.48 30.62
C TRP A 726 -61.30 -21.28 29.25
N ARG A 727 -62.30 -22.14 28.94
CA ARG A 727 -63.07 -22.04 27.70
C ARG A 727 -63.90 -20.75 27.64
N GLU A 728 -64.57 -20.38 28.75
CA GLU A 728 -65.32 -19.13 28.82
C GLU A 728 -64.47 -17.88 28.79
N LEU A 729 -63.25 -17.93 29.43
CA LEU A 729 -62.31 -16.85 29.38
C LEU A 729 -61.76 -16.60 27.94
N LEU A 730 -61.41 -17.70 27.26
CA LEU A 730 -60.78 -17.65 25.94
C LEU A 730 -61.77 -17.51 24.78
N PHE A 731 -62.95 -18.13 24.85
CA PHE A 731 -63.89 -18.18 23.72
C PHE A 731 -65.27 -17.63 24.08
N GLY A 732 -65.47 -17.07 25.25
CA GLY A 732 -66.72 -16.42 25.65
C GLY A 732 -67.05 -15.17 24.87
N SER A 733 -68.26 -14.65 24.93
CA SER A 733 -68.75 -13.47 24.18
C SER A 733 -67.99 -12.19 24.47
N ASN A 734 -67.31 -12.08 25.61
CA ASN A 734 -66.51 -10.93 25.99
C ASN A 734 -64.96 -11.16 25.76
N SER A 735 -64.61 -12.29 25.20
CA SER A 735 -63.22 -12.64 24.94
C SER A 735 -62.66 -11.84 23.76
N LEU A 736 -61.35 -11.50 23.85
CA LEU A 736 -60.57 -10.94 22.76
C LEU A 736 -59.92 -12.02 21.84
N MET A 737 -60.20 -13.31 22.10
CA MET A 737 -59.78 -14.39 21.19
C MET A 737 -60.81 -14.57 20.06
N PHE A 738 -60.32 -15.00 18.91
CA PHE A 738 -61.16 -15.28 17.74
C PHE A 738 -62.18 -16.40 18.02
N ASN A 739 -63.39 -16.20 17.49
CA ASN A 739 -64.44 -17.19 17.56
C ASN A 739 -65.28 -17.24 16.25
N LYS A 740 -66.21 -18.13 16.13
CA LYS A 740 -67.05 -18.30 14.91
C LYS A 740 -67.82 -17.04 14.51
N LYS A 741 -68.19 -16.20 15.47
CA LYS A 741 -68.89 -14.93 15.20
C LYS A 741 -68.00 -13.96 14.40
N ASP A 742 -66.71 -13.95 14.63
CA ASP A 742 -65.79 -13.02 13.92
C ASP A 742 -65.73 -13.31 12.41
N LEU A 743 -65.83 -14.55 12.00
CA LEU A 743 -65.96 -14.92 10.58
C LEU A 743 -67.28 -14.44 9.97
N VAL A 744 -68.37 -14.54 10.73
CA VAL A 744 -69.72 -14.03 10.34
C VAL A 744 -69.65 -12.50 10.24
N ASP A 745 -69.05 -11.82 11.24
CA ASP A 745 -68.91 -10.36 11.27
C ASP A 745 -68.01 -9.86 10.12
N PHE A 746 -66.94 -10.58 9.83
CA PHE A 746 -66.07 -10.29 8.69
C PHE A 746 -66.85 -10.39 7.35
N ALA A 747 -67.55 -11.50 7.14
CA ALA A 747 -68.37 -11.69 5.93
C ALA A 747 -69.47 -10.62 5.80
N ALA A 748 -70.13 -10.26 6.92
CA ALA A 748 -71.14 -9.19 6.98
C ALA A 748 -70.50 -7.81 6.66
N THR A 749 -69.26 -7.56 7.14
CA THR A 749 -68.49 -6.32 6.87
C THR A 749 -68.17 -6.21 5.39
N ILE A 750 -67.73 -7.28 4.76
CA ILE A 750 -67.48 -7.29 3.31
C ILE A 750 -68.77 -7.02 2.53
N LYS A 751 -69.91 -7.67 2.90
CA LYS A 751 -71.21 -7.37 2.29
C LYS A 751 -71.61 -5.88 2.46
N TRP A 752 -71.38 -5.29 3.64
CA TRP A 752 -71.62 -3.88 3.90
C TRP A 752 -70.72 -2.96 3.06
N PHE A 753 -69.44 -3.28 2.89
CA PHE A 753 -68.56 -2.52 2.01
C PHE A 753 -69.10 -2.42 0.59
N TRP A 754 -69.66 -3.51 0.07
CA TRP A 754 -70.28 -3.55 -1.28
C TRP A 754 -71.72 -3.00 -1.34
N GLY A 755 -72.25 -2.52 -0.22
CA GLY A 755 -73.58 -1.99 -0.19
C GLY A 755 -74.69 -3.04 -0.20
N ARG A 756 -74.34 -4.33 -0.02
CA ARG A 756 -75.27 -5.46 -0.09
C ARG A 756 -75.81 -5.92 1.27
N GLY A 757 -75.65 -5.10 2.32
CA GLY A 757 -76.11 -5.40 3.66
C GLY A 757 -76.06 -4.19 4.61
N PRO A 758 -76.72 -4.28 5.78
CA PRO A 758 -76.66 -3.29 6.84
C PRO A 758 -75.23 -3.28 7.48
N HIS A 759 -74.94 -2.19 8.26
CA HIS A 759 -73.73 -2.14 9.07
C HIS A 759 -73.77 -3.33 10.08
N PRO A 760 -72.69 -4.12 10.17
CA PRO A 760 -72.63 -5.26 11.07
C PRO A 760 -72.79 -4.85 12.56
N ASN A 761 -73.47 -5.67 13.30
CA ASN A 761 -73.57 -5.45 14.74
C ASN A 761 -72.48 -6.26 15.45
N TYR A 762 -71.34 -5.64 15.59
CA TYR A 762 -70.21 -6.22 16.31
C TYR A 762 -70.58 -6.47 17.79
N GLY A 763 -69.93 -7.40 18.40
CA GLY A 763 -70.06 -7.61 19.86
C GLY A 763 -69.29 -6.53 20.62
N ARG A 764 -68.82 -6.86 21.82
CA ARG A 764 -67.99 -5.93 22.61
C ARG A 764 -66.69 -5.55 21.88
N TRP A 765 -66.15 -6.47 21.09
CA TRP A 765 -64.93 -6.36 20.38
C TRP A 765 -65.13 -6.71 18.90
N THR A 766 -64.55 -5.90 18.01
CA THR A 766 -64.49 -6.18 16.57
C THR A 766 -63.43 -7.23 16.26
N TYR A 767 -63.51 -7.92 15.12
CA TYR A 767 -62.52 -8.91 14.72
C TYR A 767 -61.13 -8.32 14.50
N TRP A 768 -60.99 -7.03 14.08
CA TRP A 768 -59.68 -6.38 13.95
C TRP A 768 -59.08 -5.98 15.31
N GLU A 769 -59.87 -5.56 16.31
CA GLU A 769 -59.41 -5.34 17.69
C GLU A 769 -58.94 -6.65 18.33
N LYS A 770 -59.58 -7.77 17.99
CA LYS A 770 -59.12 -9.10 18.40
C LYS A 770 -57.80 -9.48 17.72
N PHE A 771 -57.61 -9.10 16.43
CA PHE A 771 -56.37 -9.30 15.73
C PHE A 771 -55.24 -8.53 16.40
N ASP A 772 -55.45 -7.26 16.71
CA ASP A 772 -54.51 -6.44 17.47
C ASP A 772 -54.06 -7.11 18.76
N TYR A 773 -55.06 -7.57 19.53
CA TYR A 773 -54.79 -8.22 20.80
C TYR A 773 -54.01 -9.53 20.63
N TRP A 774 -54.36 -10.31 19.62
CA TRP A 774 -53.73 -11.60 19.37
C TRP A 774 -52.32 -11.45 18.81
N ALA A 775 -52.07 -10.41 17.99
CA ALA A 775 -50.73 -10.09 17.46
C ALA A 775 -49.72 -9.86 18.60
N VAL A 776 -50.15 -9.27 19.73
CA VAL A 776 -49.28 -9.12 20.90
C VAL A 776 -48.79 -10.46 21.46
N TYR A 777 -49.68 -11.49 21.49
CA TYR A 777 -49.30 -12.83 21.99
C TYR A 777 -48.44 -13.63 21.03
N TRP A 778 -48.40 -13.25 19.77
CA TRP A 778 -47.48 -13.81 18.77
C TRP A 778 -46.17 -13.06 18.74
N GLY A 779 -46.20 -11.76 18.47
CA GLY A 779 -45.07 -10.93 18.22
C GLY A 779 -44.18 -10.70 19.46
N LEU A 780 -44.80 -10.49 20.63
CA LEU A 780 -44.05 -10.19 21.83
C LEU A 780 -43.15 -11.37 22.30
N PRO A 781 -43.62 -12.62 22.36
CA PRO A 781 -42.77 -13.77 22.67
C PRO A 781 -41.67 -13.98 21.62
N LEU A 782 -41.96 -13.78 20.34
CA LEU A 782 -40.95 -13.87 19.26
C LEU A 782 -39.85 -12.83 19.44
N LEU A 783 -40.22 -11.56 19.63
CA LEU A 783 -39.29 -10.47 19.91
C LEU A 783 -38.51 -10.70 21.20
N ALA A 784 -39.14 -11.29 22.23
CA ALA A 784 -38.50 -11.63 23.48
C ALA A 784 -37.40 -12.68 23.33
N ILE A 785 -37.74 -13.80 22.73
CA ILE A 785 -36.83 -14.93 22.57
C ILE A 785 -35.64 -14.49 21.68
N THR A 786 -35.93 -13.91 20.53
CA THR A 786 -34.91 -13.43 19.61
C THR A 786 -34.06 -12.31 20.21
N GLY A 787 -34.70 -11.40 20.97
CA GLY A 787 -33.97 -10.32 21.66
C GLY A 787 -33.04 -10.84 22.75
N LEU A 788 -33.46 -11.83 23.54
CA LEU A 788 -32.61 -12.49 24.54
C LEU A 788 -31.45 -13.26 23.89
N MET A 789 -31.70 -13.95 22.79
CA MET A 789 -30.64 -14.63 22.03
C MET A 789 -29.57 -13.66 21.58
N ILE A 790 -29.95 -12.50 21.05
CA ILE A 790 -29.02 -11.46 20.57
C ILE A 790 -28.34 -10.76 21.76
N MET A 791 -29.04 -10.54 22.85
CA MET A 791 -28.51 -9.89 24.07
C MET A 791 -27.47 -10.76 24.78
N TYR A 792 -27.63 -12.08 24.75
CA TYR A 792 -26.73 -13.03 25.40
C TYR A 792 -26.19 -14.06 24.38
N PRO A 793 -25.43 -13.61 23.38
CA PRO A 793 -25.01 -14.45 22.26
C PRO A 793 -24.12 -15.62 22.70
N LEU A 794 -23.25 -15.40 23.70
CA LEU A 794 -22.36 -16.42 24.25
C LEU A 794 -23.15 -17.50 25.00
N LEU A 795 -24.19 -17.12 25.77
CA LEU A 795 -25.06 -18.05 26.44
C LEU A 795 -25.89 -18.86 25.44
N THR A 796 -26.40 -18.20 24.40
CA THR A 796 -27.13 -18.81 23.30
C THR A 796 -26.28 -19.86 22.58
N SER A 797 -25.02 -19.55 22.31
CA SER A 797 -24.10 -20.45 21.64
C SER A 797 -23.63 -21.65 22.46
N ARG A 798 -23.86 -21.66 23.78
CA ARG A 798 -23.67 -22.87 24.59
C ARG A 798 -24.65 -23.97 24.22
N VAL A 799 -25.85 -23.61 23.73
CA VAL A 799 -26.90 -24.55 23.40
C VAL A 799 -27.14 -24.65 21.89
N LEU A 800 -27.19 -23.52 21.20
CA LEU A 800 -27.50 -23.42 19.76
C LEU A 800 -26.25 -23.10 18.95
N PRO A 801 -26.18 -23.48 17.67
CA PRO A 801 -25.09 -23.12 16.80
C PRO A 801 -25.08 -21.61 16.51
N GLY A 802 -23.91 -21.02 16.24
CA GLY A 802 -23.73 -19.58 16.06
C GLY A 802 -24.58 -18.95 14.95
N TRP A 803 -24.86 -19.66 13.86
CA TRP A 803 -25.75 -19.18 12.79
C TRP A 803 -27.19 -18.93 13.27
N SER A 804 -27.64 -19.52 14.41
CA SER A 804 -28.95 -19.24 15.00
C SER A 804 -29.09 -17.77 15.42
N LEU A 805 -27.99 -17.08 15.74
CA LEU A 805 -27.98 -15.65 16.04
C LEU A 805 -28.34 -14.82 14.80
N ASN A 806 -27.89 -15.24 13.60
CA ASN A 806 -28.27 -14.59 12.35
C ASN A 806 -29.80 -14.70 12.09
N ILE A 807 -30.39 -15.88 12.35
CA ILE A 807 -31.83 -16.09 12.24
C ILE A 807 -32.56 -15.24 13.27
N ALA A 808 -32.09 -15.23 14.53
CA ALA A 808 -32.70 -14.43 15.60
C ALA A 808 -32.69 -12.95 15.25
N ALA A 809 -31.55 -12.43 14.73
CA ALA A 809 -31.43 -11.03 14.30
C ALA A 809 -32.37 -10.69 13.13
N LEU A 810 -32.51 -11.60 12.16
CA LEU A 810 -33.42 -11.43 11.04
C LEU A 810 -34.89 -11.41 11.48
N LEU A 811 -35.30 -12.38 12.30
CA LEU A 811 -36.67 -12.46 12.85
C LEU A 811 -36.98 -11.25 13.73
N HIS A 812 -36.09 -10.88 14.64
CA HIS A 812 -36.26 -9.72 15.52
C HIS A 812 -36.49 -8.44 14.72
N LYS A 813 -35.64 -8.20 13.71
CA LYS A 813 -35.77 -7.05 12.82
C LYS A 813 -37.07 -7.05 12.03
N ALA A 814 -37.42 -8.16 11.41
CA ALA A 814 -38.62 -8.28 10.56
C ALA A 814 -39.91 -8.12 11.36
N GLU A 815 -40.00 -8.79 12.52
CA GLU A 815 -41.17 -8.68 13.43
C GLU A 815 -41.27 -7.27 14.02
N ALA A 816 -40.18 -6.63 14.41
CA ALA A 816 -40.20 -5.25 14.88
C ALA A 816 -40.72 -4.28 13.79
N ILE A 817 -40.29 -4.43 12.53
CA ILE A 817 -40.83 -3.66 11.42
C ILE A 817 -42.33 -3.89 11.23
N LEU A 818 -42.75 -5.14 11.24
CA LEU A 818 -44.16 -5.50 11.14
C LEU A 818 -44.97 -4.86 12.27
N ALA A 819 -44.54 -5.00 13.51
CA ALA A 819 -45.19 -4.44 14.68
C ALA A 819 -45.30 -2.91 14.64
N ILE A 820 -44.18 -2.24 14.35
CA ILE A 820 -44.11 -0.79 14.26
C ILE A 820 -45.06 -0.29 13.16
N SER A 821 -44.89 -0.83 11.94
CA SER A 821 -45.72 -0.40 10.81
C SER A 821 -47.18 -0.68 11.03
N TYR A 822 -47.52 -1.84 11.60
CA TYR A 822 -48.92 -2.21 11.95
C TYR A 822 -49.53 -1.20 12.95
N ILE A 823 -48.82 -0.90 14.03
CA ILE A 823 -49.30 0.04 15.06
C ILE A 823 -49.53 1.43 14.46
N PHE A 824 -48.57 1.95 13.69
CA PHE A 824 -48.71 3.30 13.12
C PHE A 824 -49.73 3.39 11.98
N ILE A 825 -49.89 2.36 11.14
CA ILE A 825 -50.79 2.40 9.98
C ILE A 825 -52.17 1.86 10.30
N VAL A 826 -52.27 0.76 11.04
CA VAL A 826 -53.56 0.07 11.28
C VAL A 826 -54.16 0.46 12.63
N HIS A 827 -53.41 0.28 13.72
CA HIS A 827 -53.95 0.49 15.07
C HIS A 827 -54.33 1.95 15.31
N PHE A 828 -53.47 2.95 14.96
CA PHE A 828 -53.81 4.38 15.10
C PHE A 828 -54.98 4.82 14.22
N PHE A 829 -55.23 4.12 13.11
CA PHE A 829 -56.27 4.55 12.15
C PHE A 829 -57.60 3.87 12.41
N ILE A 830 -57.61 2.65 12.89
CA ILE A 830 -58.80 1.84 13.05
C ILE A 830 -59.23 1.73 14.55
N GLY A 831 -58.29 1.88 15.49
CA GLY A 831 -58.55 1.87 16.96
C GLY A 831 -58.90 3.23 17.48
#